data_6766ec381feda11c9d49dfec6cc09d52
#
_entry.id   6766ec381feda11c9d49dfec6cc09d52
#
_cell.length_a   1.000
_cell.length_b   1.000
_cell.length_c   1.000
_cell.angle_alpha   90.00
_cell.angle_beta   90.00
_cell.angle_gamma   90.00
#
_symmetry.space_group_name_H-M   'P 1'
#
loop_
_entity.id
_entity.type
_entity.pdbx_description
1 polymer ?
#
loop_
_entity_poly.entity_id
_entity_poly.type
_entity_poly.pdbx_seq_one_letter_code
_entity_poly.pdbx_strand_id
1 'polypeptide(L)'
;MELSLQNLNDKQLEAVKTTEGPVLVVAGAGSGKTKVLATRIAYLIDGIGCPDRNILAITFTNLACREMKSRVFSILNRPCNAQILTYHGLCLRILREDISVYGMDKNFNIIDDEEQSEIIKQIYQDWRLRDEFGKRCKIKMMLDFIRAIQSSCNCIERTFWDKNIDIPDQVNDLIKRHILHNGDDKYIKRKFKGNLLDYNDLITGAYKLLKYNPEIAKKWQQRFQYILVDEFQDTDYFQFQILQMLINSQENVFCVGDPDQTIYEWRGAYAEIFNDFLARFQNTKQIILDKNYRSTQNILDVANSLIKHNEKRIDKTLIAHNANGEKPIYYEGDSKNEEGRFVVNTIKELVKKGYAYKDIAILYRANFLSRFIEQALLYANIPYCIYGGVKFYQRKEIKDVLAYIRLIENPDDELAIKRVINTPNRKIGDVTIDKIANYAFNKNISFAEALKTSSSSDPNVTWDKENVRSFVTLINSFKTLVKDLPLAEGVKKILEVIKYRDYLKTYDLNEETARWQNIEELLTSITQYSLDDEHPSYSSFLQSISLYTDTTSDDFKNKDENAVSLMTIHFAKGTEYKVVFIVGMYEGTFPNNRCEGNEEERRIAFVGFTRAKEHLYLCSSHGVSFNGSDEPSSFINEINPSSIEKKKSSLSSNSNADLSWFDSQKPQRFDNQYNNFSIDFKVGDTIVHTVFGMGQIVEVDGDYIVVVFKKPYGKKTLNAHHKAIKRVKN
;
A
#
# COMPACT_ATOMS: atom_id res chain seq x y z
N MET A 1 -25.77 -27.10 -17.47
CA MET A 1 -24.46 -27.69 -17.76
C MET A 1 -24.07 -27.56 -19.23
N GLU A 2 -24.82 -28.05 -20.22
CA GLU A 2 -24.49 -27.93 -21.65
C GLU A 2 -24.22 -26.50 -22.12
N LEU A 3 -25.03 -25.53 -21.75
CA LEU A 3 -24.80 -24.11 -22.05
C LEU A 3 -23.46 -23.56 -21.50
N SER A 4 -23.01 -24.06 -20.35
CA SER A 4 -21.72 -23.63 -19.77
C SER A 4 -20.54 -24.21 -20.52
N LEU A 5 -20.65 -25.41 -21.06
CA LEU A 5 -19.62 -26.05 -21.88
C LEU A 5 -19.55 -25.42 -23.28
N GLN A 6 -20.70 -25.04 -23.88
CA GLN A 6 -20.74 -24.37 -25.18
C GLN A 6 -20.07 -22.99 -25.19
N ASN A 7 -19.99 -22.34 -24.04
CA ASN A 7 -19.32 -21.03 -23.88
C ASN A 7 -17.80 -21.11 -23.68
N LEU A 8 -17.18 -22.29 -23.78
CA LEU A 8 -15.75 -22.51 -23.67
C LEU A 8 -15.12 -22.62 -25.06
N ASN A 9 -13.87 -22.16 -25.19
CA ASN A 9 -13.07 -22.48 -26.37
C ASN A 9 -12.53 -23.91 -26.27
N ASP A 10 -11.96 -24.44 -27.37
CA ASP A 10 -11.50 -25.84 -27.45
C ASP A 10 -10.51 -26.21 -26.35
N LYS A 11 -9.52 -25.36 -26.06
CA LYS A 11 -8.52 -25.59 -24.99
C LYS A 11 -9.12 -25.52 -23.60
N GLN A 12 -10.06 -24.57 -23.36
CA GLN A 12 -10.79 -24.50 -22.11
C GLN A 12 -11.70 -25.72 -21.92
N LEU A 13 -12.35 -26.17 -22.97
CA LEU A 13 -13.19 -27.36 -22.96
C LEU A 13 -12.34 -28.62 -22.72
N GLU A 14 -11.17 -28.73 -23.36
CA GLU A 14 -10.20 -29.78 -23.11
C GLU A 14 -9.78 -29.80 -21.63
N ALA A 15 -9.42 -28.63 -21.04
CA ALA A 15 -9.06 -28.51 -19.64
C ALA A 15 -10.19 -28.94 -18.69
N VAL A 16 -11.45 -28.64 -19.02
CA VAL A 16 -12.62 -29.05 -18.23
C VAL A 16 -12.85 -30.56 -18.32
N LYS A 17 -12.74 -31.15 -19.52
CA LYS A 17 -13.05 -32.56 -19.78
C LYS A 17 -11.93 -33.54 -19.42
N THR A 18 -10.67 -33.11 -19.32
CA THR A 18 -9.55 -33.99 -18.90
C THR A 18 -9.63 -34.21 -17.40
N THR A 19 -10.37 -35.23 -16.96
CA THR A 19 -10.68 -35.46 -15.54
C THR A 19 -9.63 -36.29 -14.81
N GLU A 20 -9.01 -37.24 -15.49
CA GLU A 20 -8.12 -38.22 -14.86
C GLU A 20 -6.64 -37.85 -14.97
N GLY A 21 -5.91 -38.15 -13.91
CA GLY A 21 -4.48 -37.90 -13.78
C GLY A 21 -4.11 -36.44 -13.52
N PRO A 22 -2.80 -36.14 -13.48
CA PRO A 22 -2.31 -34.79 -13.21
C PRO A 22 -2.45 -33.89 -14.44
N VAL A 23 -3.04 -32.72 -14.24
CA VAL A 23 -3.26 -31.71 -15.29
C VAL A 23 -2.66 -30.38 -14.84
N LEU A 24 -1.81 -29.81 -15.66
CA LEU A 24 -1.21 -28.49 -15.45
C LEU A 24 -1.70 -27.53 -16.54
N VAL A 25 -2.46 -26.53 -16.15
CA VAL A 25 -2.97 -25.51 -17.06
C VAL A 25 -2.15 -24.23 -16.89
N VAL A 26 -1.35 -23.93 -17.91
CA VAL A 26 -0.60 -22.67 -18.01
C VAL A 26 -1.54 -21.65 -18.65
N ALA A 27 -2.14 -20.81 -17.84
CA ALA A 27 -3.24 -19.94 -18.24
C ALA A 27 -2.85 -18.47 -18.16
N GLY A 28 -2.64 -17.84 -19.29
CA GLY A 28 -2.25 -16.43 -19.34
C GLY A 28 -3.26 -15.47 -18.69
N ALA A 29 -2.86 -14.24 -18.52
CA ALA A 29 -3.75 -13.18 -18.03
C ALA A 29 -5.04 -13.12 -18.86
N GLY A 30 -6.20 -12.96 -18.23
CA GLY A 30 -7.47 -12.83 -18.94
C GLY A 30 -7.95 -14.04 -19.73
N SER A 31 -7.31 -15.21 -19.59
CA SER A 31 -7.67 -16.45 -20.31
C SER A 31 -8.88 -17.20 -19.74
N GLY A 32 -9.49 -16.69 -18.67
CA GLY A 32 -10.66 -17.29 -18.04
C GLY A 32 -10.36 -18.43 -17.05
N LYS A 33 -9.22 -18.40 -16.37
CA LYS A 33 -8.81 -19.38 -15.33
C LYS A 33 -9.94 -19.78 -14.39
N THR A 34 -10.53 -18.81 -13.72
CA THR A 34 -11.61 -19.05 -12.73
C THR A 34 -12.88 -19.61 -13.37
N LYS A 35 -13.17 -19.24 -14.64
CA LYS A 35 -14.28 -19.82 -15.40
C LYS A 35 -14.05 -21.31 -15.68
N VAL A 36 -12.84 -21.66 -16.10
CA VAL A 36 -12.44 -23.08 -16.35
C VAL A 36 -12.56 -23.89 -15.06
N LEU A 37 -12.02 -23.39 -13.94
CA LEU A 37 -12.11 -24.07 -12.63
C LEU A 37 -13.54 -24.28 -12.17
N ALA A 38 -14.36 -23.23 -12.17
CA ALA A 38 -15.76 -23.33 -11.73
C ALA A 38 -16.57 -24.29 -12.64
N THR A 39 -16.33 -24.24 -13.98
CA THR A 39 -17.02 -25.13 -14.91
C THR A 39 -16.53 -26.58 -14.74
N ARG A 40 -15.23 -26.79 -14.45
CA ARG A 40 -14.69 -28.14 -14.17
C ARG A 40 -15.29 -28.70 -12.89
N ILE A 41 -15.38 -27.95 -11.80
CA ILE A 41 -16.04 -28.40 -10.56
C ILE A 41 -17.49 -28.84 -10.88
N ALA A 42 -18.23 -28.00 -11.58
CA ALA A 42 -19.60 -28.33 -11.95
C ALA A 42 -19.67 -29.57 -12.88
N TYR A 43 -18.73 -29.73 -13.82
CA TYR A 43 -18.64 -30.89 -14.70
C TYR A 43 -18.33 -32.18 -13.94
N LEU A 44 -17.43 -32.14 -12.96
CA LEU A 44 -17.13 -33.29 -12.10
C LEU A 44 -18.38 -33.73 -11.32
N ILE A 45 -19.21 -32.79 -10.86
CA ILE A 45 -20.43 -33.08 -10.09
C ILE A 45 -21.54 -33.60 -10.98
N ASP A 46 -21.94 -32.87 -12.03
CA ASP A 46 -23.11 -33.18 -12.84
C ASP A 46 -22.80 -34.04 -14.09
N GLY A 47 -21.60 -33.90 -14.64
CA GLY A 47 -21.18 -34.65 -15.83
C GLY A 47 -20.58 -36.01 -15.54
N ILE A 48 -19.76 -36.10 -14.47
CA ILE A 48 -19.08 -37.35 -14.06
C ILE A 48 -19.85 -38.05 -12.91
N GLY A 49 -20.66 -37.30 -12.14
CA GLY A 49 -21.39 -37.86 -10.99
C GLY A 49 -20.53 -37.99 -9.73
N CYS A 50 -19.40 -37.24 -9.65
CA CYS A 50 -18.59 -37.25 -8.45
C CYS A 50 -19.34 -36.60 -7.28
N PRO A 51 -19.39 -37.24 -6.09
CA PRO A 51 -19.93 -36.58 -4.90
C PRO A 51 -19.21 -35.28 -4.62
N ASP A 52 -19.94 -34.20 -4.48
CA ASP A 52 -19.39 -32.84 -4.32
C ASP A 52 -18.40 -32.75 -3.12
N ARG A 53 -18.68 -33.46 -2.01
CA ARG A 53 -17.82 -33.52 -0.83
C ARG A 53 -16.42 -34.13 -1.09
N ASN A 54 -16.25 -34.85 -2.21
CA ASN A 54 -14.98 -35.47 -2.61
C ASN A 54 -14.12 -34.55 -3.50
N ILE A 55 -14.55 -33.32 -3.69
CA ILE A 55 -13.84 -32.31 -4.49
C ILE A 55 -13.26 -31.25 -3.56
N LEU A 56 -11.94 -31.03 -3.67
CA LEU A 56 -11.22 -29.93 -3.01
C LEU A 56 -10.78 -28.91 -4.06
N ALA A 57 -11.12 -27.66 -3.88
CA ALA A 57 -10.60 -26.53 -4.66
C ALA A 57 -9.90 -25.54 -3.75
N ILE A 58 -8.65 -25.25 -4.06
CA ILE A 58 -7.80 -24.35 -3.26
C ILE A 58 -7.62 -23.05 -4.05
N THR A 59 -7.83 -21.91 -3.39
CA THR A 59 -7.62 -20.56 -3.95
C THR A 59 -6.68 -19.75 -3.06
N PHE A 60 -6.17 -18.64 -3.60
CA PHE A 60 -5.22 -17.79 -2.86
C PHE A 60 -5.88 -16.89 -1.81
N THR A 61 -7.12 -16.40 -2.07
CA THR A 61 -7.80 -15.44 -1.19
C THR A 61 -9.22 -15.88 -0.81
N ASN A 62 -9.71 -15.43 0.34
CA ASN A 62 -11.09 -15.65 0.76
C ASN A 62 -12.12 -15.02 -0.20
N LEU A 63 -11.75 -13.94 -0.88
CA LEU A 63 -12.60 -13.33 -1.92
C LEU A 63 -12.73 -14.27 -3.12
N ALA A 64 -11.62 -14.81 -3.61
CA ALA A 64 -11.63 -15.79 -4.71
C ALA A 64 -12.43 -17.06 -4.35
N CYS A 65 -12.36 -17.52 -3.09
CA CYS A 65 -13.21 -18.62 -2.61
C CYS A 65 -14.70 -18.29 -2.75
N ARG A 66 -15.10 -17.09 -2.33
CA ARG A 66 -16.51 -16.63 -2.42
C ARG A 66 -16.97 -16.51 -3.87
N GLU A 67 -16.16 -15.92 -4.72
CA GLU A 67 -16.45 -15.80 -6.15
C GLU A 67 -16.58 -17.17 -6.83
N MET A 68 -15.65 -18.08 -6.54
CA MET A 68 -15.69 -19.43 -7.10
C MET A 68 -16.94 -20.18 -6.65
N LYS A 69 -17.30 -20.11 -5.35
CA LYS A 69 -18.55 -20.69 -4.83
C LYS A 69 -19.79 -20.12 -5.55
N SER A 70 -19.85 -18.80 -5.71
CA SER A 70 -20.95 -18.14 -6.42
C SER A 70 -21.05 -18.58 -7.88
N ARG A 71 -19.92 -18.70 -8.58
CA ARG A 71 -19.87 -19.16 -9.97
C ARG A 71 -20.30 -20.63 -10.11
N VAL A 72 -19.81 -21.51 -9.22
CA VAL A 72 -20.22 -22.92 -9.21
C VAL A 72 -21.74 -23.03 -8.94
N PHE A 73 -22.25 -22.27 -7.97
CA PHE A 73 -23.68 -22.19 -7.69
C PHE A 73 -24.48 -21.75 -8.94
N SER A 74 -24.02 -20.70 -9.64
CA SER A 74 -24.69 -20.20 -10.84
C SER A 74 -24.71 -21.23 -11.97
N ILE A 75 -23.70 -22.09 -12.09
CA ILE A 75 -23.61 -23.14 -13.12
C ILE A 75 -24.53 -24.33 -12.76
N LEU A 76 -24.47 -24.78 -11.50
CA LEU A 76 -25.25 -25.93 -11.01
C LEU A 76 -26.72 -25.58 -10.74
N ASN A 77 -27.03 -24.30 -10.52
CA ASN A 77 -28.33 -23.78 -10.06
C ASN A 77 -28.81 -24.44 -8.74
N ARG A 78 -27.87 -24.87 -7.92
CA ARG A 78 -28.10 -25.48 -6.58
C ARG A 78 -26.86 -25.33 -5.70
N PRO A 79 -27.01 -25.35 -4.36
CA PRO A 79 -25.88 -25.42 -3.45
C PRO A 79 -25.03 -26.68 -3.69
N CYS A 80 -23.72 -26.57 -3.45
CA CYS A 80 -22.82 -27.71 -3.46
C CYS A 80 -21.92 -27.70 -2.22
N ASN A 81 -21.50 -28.90 -1.77
CA ASN A 81 -20.65 -29.08 -0.60
C ASN A 81 -19.17 -29.31 -0.97
N ALA A 82 -18.79 -28.98 -2.20
CA ALA A 82 -17.38 -29.00 -2.59
C ALA A 82 -16.55 -28.09 -1.67
N GLN A 83 -15.40 -28.61 -1.25
CA GLN A 83 -14.51 -27.90 -0.35
C GLN A 83 -13.74 -26.83 -1.10
N ILE A 84 -14.24 -25.59 -1.12
CA ILE A 84 -13.59 -24.44 -1.76
C ILE A 84 -13.00 -23.57 -0.66
N LEU A 85 -11.68 -23.62 -0.47
CA LEU A 85 -10.95 -23.06 0.67
C LEU A 85 -9.65 -22.39 0.22
N THR A 86 -9.06 -21.56 1.08
CA THR A 86 -7.66 -21.14 0.95
C THR A 86 -6.74 -22.22 1.56
N TYR A 87 -5.42 -22.20 1.26
CA TYR A 87 -4.47 -23.08 1.95
C TYR A 87 -4.57 -22.97 3.47
N HIS A 88 -4.63 -21.76 4.03
CA HIS A 88 -4.80 -21.55 5.48
C HIS A 88 -6.12 -22.13 5.99
N GLY A 89 -7.20 -21.98 5.24
CA GLY A 89 -8.50 -22.55 5.58
C GLY A 89 -8.51 -24.09 5.59
N LEU A 90 -7.81 -24.70 4.62
CA LEU A 90 -7.60 -26.15 4.56
C LEU A 90 -6.76 -26.63 5.73
N CYS A 91 -5.61 -26.00 6.00
CA CYS A 91 -4.73 -26.35 7.10
C CYS A 91 -5.41 -26.19 8.46
N LEU A 92 -6.16 -25.10 8.64
CA LEU A 92 -6.98 -24.92 9.85
C LEU A 92 -7.95 -26.08 10.05
N ARG A 93 -8.61 -26.53 8.99
CA ARG A 93 -9.53 -27.67 9.06
C ARG A 93 -8.81 -28.98 9.41
N ILE A 94 -7.64 -29.23 8.81
CA ILE A 94 -6.81 -30.40 9.11
C ILE A 94 -6.43 -30.39 10.60
N LEU A 95 -5.95 -29.27 11.10
CA LEU A 95 -5.55 -29.12 12.50
C LEU A 95 -6.75 -29.25 13.46
N ARG A 96 -7.88 -28.60 13.17
CA ARG A 96 -9.10 -28.74 13.99
C ARG A 96 -9.58 -30.17 14.11
N GLU A 97 -9.33 -31.00 13.11
CA GLU A 97 -9.77 -32.40 13.11
C GLU A 97 -8.77 -33.32 13.85
N ASP A 98 -7.46 -33.11 13.66
CA ASP A 98 -6.45 -34.11 14.02
C ASP A 98 -5.33 -33.62 14.96
N ILE A 99 -5.27 -32.37 15.40
CA ILE A 99 -4.17 -31.80 16.19
C ILE A 99 -3.98 -32.47 17.57
N SER A 100 -5.00 -33.16 18.07
CA SER A 100 -4.97 -33.88 19.36
C SER A 100 -3.83 -34.90 19.45
N VAL A 101 -3.31 -35.39 18.33
CA VAL A 101 -2.12 -36.26 18.28
C VAL A 101 -0.90 -35.60 18.91
N TYR A 102 -0.83 -34.26 18.86
CA TYR A 102 0.23 -33.48 19.50
C TYR A 102 -0.09 -33.02 20.92
N GLY A 103 -1.20 -33.47 21.48
CA GLY A 103 -1.62 -33.09 22.83
C GLY A 103 -2.25 -31.71 22.94
N MET A 104 -2.60 -31.09 21.81
CA MET A 104 -3.31 -29.79 21.76
C MET A 104 -4.83 -30.00 21.67
N ASP A 105 -5.58 -29.08 22.27
CA ASP A 105 -7.04 -29.08 22.13
C ASP A 105 -7.40 -28.59 20.71
N LYS A 106 -8.43 -29.21 20.14
CA LYS A 106 -8.99 -28.85 18.83
C LYS A 106 -9.57 -27.43 18.79
N ASN A 107 -9.95 -26.88 19.94
CA ASN A 107 -10.49 -25.53 20.09
C ASN A 107 -9.40 -24.46 20.32
N PHE A 108 -8.21 -24.65 19.75
CA PHE A 108 -7.14 -23.66 19.83
C PHE A 108 -7.54 -22.29 19.25
N ASN A 109 -6.93 -21.22 19.77
CA ASN A 109 -7.10 -19.87 19.27
C ASN A 109 -5.99 -19.51 18.27
N ILE A 110 -6.33 -18.68 17.27
CA ILE A 110 -5.37 -18.13 16.31
C ILE A 110 -5.02 -16.74 16.78
N ILE A 111 -3.74 -16.50 17.04
CA ILE A 111 -3.22 -15.22 17.53
C ILE A 111 -2.73 -14.34 16.38
N ASP A 112 -2.93 -13.03 16.53
CA ASP A 112 -2.46 -12.01 15.62
C ASP A 112 -1.03 -11.52 15.92
N ASP A 113 -0.55 -10.53 15.15
CA ASP A 113 0.81 -9.97 15.27
C ASP A 113 1.02 -9.21 16.60
N GLU A 114 -0.02 -8.61 17.15
CA GLU A 114 0.05 -7.90 18.44
C GLU A 114 0.16 -8.90 19.61
N GLU A 115 -0.64 -9.94 19.57
CA GLU A 115 -0.62 -11.03 20.57
C GLU A 115 0.70 -11.82 20.50
N GLN A 116 1.24 -12.08 19.30
CA GLN A 116 2.57 -12.66 19.13
C GLN A 116 3.65 -11.78 19.76
N SER A 117 3.58 -10.46 19.51
CA SER A 117 4.51 -9.48 20.09
C SER A 117 4.45 -9.48 21.63
N GLU A 118 3.27 -9.66 22.20
CA GLU A 118 3.11 -9.72 23.65
C GLU A 118 3.76 -10.98 24.26
N ILE A 119 3.63 -12.13 23.62
CA ILE A 119 4.32 -13.36 24.04
C ILE A 119 5.85 -13.15 24.04
N ILE A 120 6.41 -12.52 23.01
CA ILE A 120 7.85 -12.23 22.95
C ILE A 120 8.27 -11.24 24.03
N LYS A 121 7.46 -10.21 24.31
CA LYS A 121 7.73 -9.29 25.44
C LYS A 121 7.81 -10.02 26.77
N GLN A 122 6.87 -10.94 27.02
CA GLN A 122 6.88 -11.75 28.23
C GLN A 122 8.13 -12.64 28.31
N ILE A 123 8.54 -13.26 27.19
CA ILE A 123 9.80 -14.02 27.13
C ILE A 123 11.00 -13.13 27.48
N TYR A 124 11.06 -11.91 26.95
CA TYR A 124 12.14 -10.97 27.25
C TYR A 124 12.15 -10.52 28.72
N GLN A 125 10.97 -10.38 29.34
CA GLN A 125 10.85 -10.03 30.76
C GLN A 125 11.33 -11.16 31.66
N ASP A 126 10.88 -12.39 31.43
CA ASP A 126 11.21 -13.55 32.27
C ASP A 126 12.70 -13.90 32.26
N TRP A 127 13.34 -13.62 31.12
CA TRP A 127 14.76 -13.92 30.94
C TRP A 127 15.68 -12.75 31.24
N ARG A 128 15.16 -11.62 31.73
CA ARG A 128 15.88 -10.38 31.97
C ARG A 128 16.71 -9.91 30.75
N LEU A 129 16.27 -10.29 29.55
CA LEU A 129 16.95 -9.95 28.29
C LEU A 129 16.81 -8.48 27.90
N ARG A 130 16.15 -7.65 28.73
CA ARG A 130 15.84 -6.24 28.41
C ARG A 130 17.06 -5.34 28.32
N ASP A 131 18.15 -5.63 29.05
CA ASP A 131 19.22 -4.64 29.23
C ASP A 131 20.28 -4.65 28.13
N GLU A 132 20.69 -5.81 27.62
CA GLU A 132 21.66 -5.88 26.52
C GLU A 132 21.04 -6.37 25.21
N PHE A 133 20.25 -7.43 25.27
CA PHE A 133 19.69 -8.08 24.10
C PHE A 133 18.48 -7.31 23.53
N GLY A 134 17.56 -6.82 24.35
CA GLY A 134 16.39 -6.07 23.91
C GLY A 134 16.70 -4.72 23.26
N LYS A 135 17.91 -4.17 23.50
CA LYS A 135 18.40 -2.98 22.77
C LYS A 135 18.91 -3.34 21.36
N ARG A 136 19.42 -4.54 21.16
CA ARG A 136 20.01 -5.03 19.90
C ARG A 136 19.02 -5.81 19.03
N CYS A 137 18.11 -6.57 19.64
CA CYS A 137 17.08 -7.32 18.95
C CYS A 137 15.69 -6.89 19.43
N LYS A 138 15.03 -6.05 18.64
CA LYS A 138 13.67 -5.57 18.92
C LYS A 138 12.66 -6.69 18.74
N ILE A 139 11.52 -6.62 19.43
CA ILE A 139 10.48 -7.66 19.43
C ILE A 139 10.05 -8.03 18.02
N LYS A 140 9.83 -7.02 17.16
CA LYS A 140 9.40 -7.25 15.77
C LYS A 140 10.49 -7.97 14.97
N MET A 141 11.73 -7.60 15.12
CA MET A 141 12.88 -8.28 14.50
C MET A 141 12.95 -9.76 14.95
N MET A 142 12.66 -10.05 16.24
CA MET A 142 12.58 -11.41 16.74
C MET A 142 11.43 -12.19 16.10
N LEU A 143 10.25 -11.58 15.92
CA LEU A 143 9.13 -12.20 15.23
C LEU A 143 9.46 -12.52 13.77
N ASP A 144 10.13 -11.59 13.07
CA ASP A 144 10.54 -11.81 11.68
C ASP A 144 11.54 -12.97 11.58
N PHE A 145 12.45 -13.11 12.56
CA PHE A 145 13.34 -14.27 12.68
C PHE A 145 12.57 -15.57 12.90
N ILE A 146 11.63 -15.58 13.85
CA ILE A 146 10.81 -16.76 14.14
C ILE A 146 10.03 -17.18 12.89
N ARG A 147 9.43 -16.23 12.17
CA ARG A 147 8.70 -16.47 10.93
C ARG A 147 9.59 -17.02 9.81
N ALA A 148 10.77 -16.43 9.64
CA ALA A 148 11.74 -16.92 8.66
C ALA A 148 12.15 -18.37 8.96
N ILE A 149 12.37 -18.71 10.23
CA ILE A 149 12.69 -20.08 10.67
C ILE A 149 11.52 -21.02 10.45
N GLN A 150 10.30 -20.62 10.79
CA GLN A 150 9.09 -21.41 10.58
C GLN A 150 8.81 -21.66 9.09
N SER A 151 9.13 -20.70 8.24
CA SER A 151 8.92 -20.78 6.78
C SER A 151 10.05 -21.53 6.04
N SER A 152 11.20 -21.78 6.67
CA SER A 152 12.35 -22.42 6.03
C SER A 152 12.46 -23.89 6.40
N CYS A 153 12.25 -24.76 5.43
CA CYS A 153 12.48 -26.20 5.56
C CYS A 153 13.96 -26.52 5.42
N ASN A 154 14.68 -26.75 6.50
CA ASN A 154 16.11 -27.13 6.52
C ASN A 154 17.10 -26.17 5.82
N CYS A 155 16.65 -25.00 5.37
CA CYS A 155 17.46 -23.99 4.69
C CYS A 155 17.64 -22.72 5.53
N ILE A 156 17.59 -22.84 6.87
CA ILE A 156 17.84 -21.71 7.79
C ILE A 156 19.14 -21.00 7.42
N GLU A 157 20.14 -21.74 6.98
CA GLU A 157 21.44 -21.17 6.60
C GLU A 157 21.39 -20.41 5.28
N ARG A 158 20.66 -20.87 4.25
CA ARG A 158 20.64 -20.23 2.92
C ARG A 158 19.75 -19.00 2.82
N THR A 159 18.50 -19.08 3.24
CA THR A 159 17.55 -17.94 3.11
C THR A 159 17.85 -16.77 4.05
N PHE A 160 18.48 -17.05 5.19
CA PHE A 160 18.79 -16.03 6.18
C PHE A 160 20.10 -15.28 5.86
N TRP A 161 21.10 -15.98 5.33
CA TRP A 161 22.42 -15.44 5.01
C TRP A 161 22.47 -14.74 3.66
N ASP A 162 21.63 -15.17 2.68
CA ASP A 162 21.58 -14.56 1.35
C ASP A 162 20.91 -13.18 1.33
N LYS A 163 20.20 -12.78 2.39
CA LYS A 163 19.50 -11.48 2.48
C LYS A 163 20.30 -10.35 3.14
N ASN A 164 21.62 -10.48 3.33
CA ASN A 164 22.45 -9.43 3.92
C ASN A 164 21.89 -8.80 5.21
N ILE A 165 21.20 -9.59 6.03
CA ILE A 165 20.82 -9.15 7.37
C ILE A 165 22.06 -9.36 8.24
N ASP A 166 22.76 -8.28 8.53
CA ASP A 166 23.93 -8.25 9.41
C ASP A 166 23.48 -8.53 10.85
N ILE A 167 23.31 -9.83 11.16
CA ILE A 167 22.98 -10.26 12.52
C ILE A 167 24.30 -10.44 13.23
N PRO A 168 24.58 -9.67 14.29
CA PRO A 168 25.76 -9.89 15.09
C PRO A 168 25.80 -11.35 15.57
N ASP A 169 26.93 -12.03 15.43
CA ASP A 169 27.11 -13.44 15.82
C ASP A 169 26.62 -13.74 17.24
N GLN A 170 26.74 -12.78 18.14
CA GLN A 170 26.25 -12.86 19.51
C GLN A 170 24.71 -12.95 19.60
N VAL A 171 23.98 -12.29 18.69
CA VAL A 171 22.51 -12.33 18.62
C VAL A 171 22.07 -13.67 18.03
N ASN A 172 22.77 -14.16 17.03
CA ASN A 172 22.52 -15.45 16.40
C ASN A 172 22.72 -16.61 17.39
N ASP A 173 23.79 -16.56 18.17
CA ASP A 173 24.09 -17.55 19.23
C ASP A 173 23.02 -17.52 20.35
N LEU A 174 22.54 -16.33 20.71
CA LEU A 174 21.48 -16.15 21.71
C LEU A 174 20.13 -16.64 21.23
N ILE A 175 19.78 -16.38 19.96
CA ILE A 175 18.55 -16.92 19.33
C ILE A 175 18.61 -18.43 19.29
N LYS A 176 19.72 -18.99 18.83
CA LYS A 176 19.94 -20.44 18.82
C LYS A 176 19.84 -21.04 20.22
N ARG A 177 20.51 -20.47 21.23
CA ARG A 177 20.57 -21.03 22.58
C ARG A 177 19.30 -20.84 23.41
N HIS A 178 18.59 -19.73 23.26
CA HIS A 178 17.52 -19.35 24.19
C HIS A 178 16.10 -19.38 23.61
N ILE A 179 15.95 -19.31 22.32
CA ILE A 179 14.65 -19.28 21.65
C ILE A 179 14.38 -20.56 20.85
N LEU A 180 15.39 -21.16 20.24
CA LEU A 180 15.27 -22.23 19.25
C LEU A 180 16.00 -23.52 19.57
N HIS A 181 16.77 -23.64 20.67
CA HIS A 181 17.64 -24.79 20.87
C HIS A 181 16.98 -25.94 21.65
N ASN A 182 17.15 -27.18 21.11
CA ASN A 182 16.98 -28.49 21.77
C ASN A 182 15.59 -28.79 22.36
N GLY A 183 14.51 -28.58 21.61
CA GLY A 183 13.16 -28.93 22.07
C GLY A 183 12.55 -27.98 23.10
N ASP A 184 13.28 -26.95 23.51
CA ASP A 184 12.85 -25.90 24.42
C ASP A 184 12.63 -24.55 23.70
N ASP A 185 11.99 -24.57 22.52
CA ASP A 185 11.50 -23.37 21.87
C ASP A 185 10.41 -22.73 22.76
N LYS A 186 10.82 -21.69 23.49
CA LYS A 186 9.95 -21.06 24.49
C LYS A 186 8.76 -20.34 23.87
N TYR A 187 8.92 -19.81 22.68
CA TYR A 187 7.82 -19.18 21.94
C TYR A 187 6.77 -20.25 21.55
N ILE A 188 7.22 -21.30 20.89
CA ILE A 188 6.35 -22.42 20.50
C ILE A 188 5.75 -23.08 21.75
N LYS A 189 6.58 -23.40 22.78
CA LYS A 189 6.11 -24.03 24.03
C LYS A 189 5.05 -23.20 24.76
N ARG A 190 5.18 -21.86 24.76
CA ARG A 190 4.14 -20.98 25.34
C ARG A 190 2.87 -20.97 24.54
N LYS A 191 2.97 -20.92 23.21
CA LYS A 191 1.79 -21.07 22.36
C LYS A 191 1.10 -22.41 22.63
N PHE A 192 1.82 -23.51 22.60
CA PHE A 192 1.26 -24.83 22.90
C PHE A 192 0.60 -24.90 24.28
N LYS A 193 1.26 -24.38 25.32
CA LYS A 193 0.70 -24.35 26.67
C LYS A 193 -0.56 -23.49 26.77
N GLY A 194 -0.64 -22.42 26.02
CA GLY A 194 -1.82 -21.54 25.92
C GLY A 194 -2.88 -22.03 24.93
N ASN A 195 -2.66 -23.15 24.26
CA ASN A 195 -3.49 -23.66 23.16
C ASN A 195 -3.66 -22.59 22.04
N LEU A 196 -2.53 -21.97 21.62
CA LEU A 196 -2.46 -20.87 20.67
C LEU A 196 -1.65 -21.29 19.43
N LEU A 197 -2.10 -20.88 18.25
CA LEU A 197 -1.37 -20.99 16.99
C LEU A 197 -1.34 -19.64 16.27
N ASP A 198 -0.26 -19.33 15.56
CA ASP A 198 -0.22 -18.20 14.62
C ASP A 198 -0.51 -18.67 13.18
N TYR A 199 -0.61 -17.72 12.25
CA TYR A 199 -0.91 -18.05 10.85
C TYR A 199 0.14 -18.97 10.20
N ASN A 200 1.42 -18.84 10.55
CA ASN A 200 2.47 -19.71 10.01
C ASN A 200 2.35 -21.13 10.60
N ASP A 201 1.92 -21.24 11.86
CA ASP A 201 1.69 -22.56 12.47
C ASP A 201 0.60 -23.34 11.74
N LEU A 202 -0.39 -22.68 11.15
CA LEU A 202 -1.45 -23.38 10.41
C LEU A 202 -0.85 -24.19 9.26
N ILE A 203 0.03 -23.58 8.46
CA ILE A 203 0.68 -24.26 7.32
C ILE A 203 1.71 -25.28 7.82
N THR A 204 2.66 -24.84 8.66
CA THR A 204 3.75 -25.70 9.13
C THR A 204 3.26 -26.83 10.05
N GLY A 205 2.25 -26.57 10.85
CA GLY A 205 1.60 -27.56 11.71
C GLY A 205 0.88 -28.63 10.91
N ALA A 206 0.09 -28.22 9.90
CA ALA A 206 -0.59 -29.18 9.01
C ALA A 206 0.43 -30.00 8.21
N TYR A 207 1.50 -29.38 7.70
CA TYR A 207 2.59 -30.09 7.04
C TYR A 207 3.21 -31.16 7.94
N LYS A 208 3.60 -30.79 9.17
CA LYS A 208 4.20 -31.73 10.14
C LYS A 208 3.21 -32.85 10.51
N LEU A 209 1.94 -32.49 10.73
CA LEU A 209 0.90 -33.45 11.06
C LEU A 209 0.77 -34.55 9.98
N LEU A 210 0.67 -34.14 8.73
CA LEU A 210 0.56 -35.08 7.60
C LEU A 210 1.84 -35.86 7.37
N LYS A 211 3.02 -35.23 7.48
CA LYS A 211 4.32 -35.86 7.24
C LYS A 211 4.66 -36.95 8.26
N TYR A 212 4.40 -36.68 9.55
CA TYR A 212 4.82 -37.57 10.63
C TYR A 212 3.71 -38.53 11.11
N ASN A 213 2.50 -38.42 10.55
CA ASN A 213 1.38 -39.30 10.90
C ASN A 213 0.75 -39.90 9.63
N PRO A 214 1.32 -40.97 9.07
CA PRO A 214 0.87 -41.55 7.79
C PRO A 214 -0.62 -41.95 7.77
N GLU A 215 -1.16 -42.39 8.90
CA GLU A 215 -2.58 -42.74 9.00
C GLU A 215 -3.49 -41.49 8.80
N ILE A 216 -3.07 -40.35 9.34
CA ILE A 216 -3.80 -39.10 9.14
C ILE A 216 -3.68 -38.66 7.68
N ALA A 217 -2.48 -38.72 7.10
CA ALA A 217 -2.28 -38.41 5.69
C ALA A 217 -3.17 -39.31 4.79
N LYS A 218 -3.19 -40.60 5.03
CA LYS A 218 -4.03 -41.58 4.31
C LYS A 218 -5.53 -41.26 4.44
N LYS A 219 -5.99 -40.89 5.66
CA LYS A 219 -7.37 -40.47 5.92
C LYS A 219 -7.74 -39.27 5.04
N TRP A 220 -6.85 -38.26 4.91
CA TRP A 220 -7.11 -37.06 4.12
C TRP A 220 -6.99 -37.32 2.62
N GLN A 221 -6.06 -38.19 2.15
CA GLN A 221 -5.95 -38.65 0.76
C GLN A 221 -7.23 -39.35 0.28
N GLN A 222 -7.85 -40.16 1.14
CA GLN A 222 -9.09 -40.88 0.81
C GLN A 222 -10.32 -39.97 0.75
N ARG A 223 -10.26 -38.78 1.35
CA ARG A 223 -11.38 -37.84 1.38
C ARG A 223 -11.62 -37.19 0.04
N PHE A 224 -10.55 -36.87 -0.70
CA PHE A 224 -10.64 -36.13 -1.95
C PHE A 224 -10.29 -37.00 -3.15
N GLN A 225 -11.26 -37.10 -4.06
CA GLN A 225 -11.06 -37.78 -5.34
C GLN A 225 -10.43 -36.83 -6.38
N TYR A 226 -10.78 -35.54 -6.33
CA TYR A 226 -10.27 -34.50 -7.20
C TYR A 226 -9.77 -33.31 -6.39
N ILE A 227 -8.57 -32.84 -6.71
CA ILE A 227 -7.98 -31.66 -6.10
C ILE A 227 -7.68 -30.64 -7.19
N LEU A 228 -8.19 -29.40 -7.02
CA LEU A 228 -7.99 -28.30 -7.94
C LEU A 228 -7.27 -27.16 -7.22
N VAL A 229 -6.32 -26.51 -7.88
CA VAL A 229 -5.56 -25.37 -7.32
C VAL A 229 -5.61 -24.22 -8.28
N ASP A 230 -6.10 -23.07 -7.82
CA ASP A 230 -6.09 -21.80 -8.54
C ASP A 230 -4.85 -20.97 -8.16
N GLU A 231 -4.41 -20.09 -9.06
CA GLU A 231 -3.23 -19.23 -8.89
C GLU A 231 -2.01 -20.01 -8.39
N PHE A 232 -1.74 -21.17 -9.03
CA PHE A 232 -0.72 -22.14 -8.60
C PHE A 232 0.68 -21.53 -8.48
N GLN A 233 1.00 -20.49 -9.24
CA GLN A 233 2.26 -19.74 -9.16
C GLN A 233 2.49 -19.03 -7.82
N ASP A 234 1.45 -18.82 -7.03
CA ASP A 234 1.56 -18.14 -5.71
C ASP A 234 1.71 -19.15 -4.55
N THR A 235 1.79 -20.44 -4.85
CA THR A 235 1.96 -21.52 -3.88
C THR A 235 3.41 -21.54 -3.36
N ASP A 236 3.58 -21.59 -2.03
CA ASP A 236 4.89 -21.76 -1.40
C ASP A 236 5.31 -23.24 -1.28
N TYR A 237 6.55 -23.46 -0.85
CA TYR A 237 7.11 -24.80 -0.71
C TYR A 237 6.28 -25.72 0.22
N PHE A 238 5.87 -25.24 1.40
CA PHE A 238 5.10 -26.07 2.33
C PHE A 238 3.69 -26.36 1.83
N GLN A 239 3.06 -25.39 1.19
CA GLN A 239 1.76 -25.57 0.56
C GLN A 239 1.84 -26.63 -0.55
N PHE A 240 2.92 -26.62 -1.35
CA PHE A 240 3.13 -27.65 -2.36
C PHE A 240 3.38 -29.02 -1.74
N GLN A 241 4.16 -29.13 -0.66
CA GLN A 241 4.35 -30.38 0.06
C GLN A 241 3.03 -30.92 0.66
N ILE A 242 2.20 -30.06 1.24
CA ILE A 242 0.86 -30.41 1.72
C ILE A 242 0.00 -30.95 0.57
N LEU A 243 -0.01 -30.23 -0.57
CA LEU A 243 -0.73 -30.66 -1.76
C LEU A 243 -0.32 -32.08 -2.17
N GLN A 244 0.98 -32.36 -2.27
CA GLN A 244 1.49 -33.70 -2.63
C GLN A 244 1.03 -34.80 -1.66
N MET A 245 1.01 -34.50 -0.36
CA MET A 245 0.57 -35.45 0.66
C MET A 245 -0.95 -35.70 0.67
N LEU A 246 -1.75 -34.81 0.08
CA LEU A 246 -3.20 -34.98 -0.03
C LEU A 246 -3.64 -35.74 -1.30
N ILE A 247 -2.77 -35.85 -2.29
CA ILE A 247 -3.07 -36.49 -3.56
C ILE A 247 -3.06 -38.02 -3.34
N ASN A 248 -4.12 -38.67 -3.79
CA ASN A 248 -4.26 -40.13 -3.73
C ASN A 248 -3.55 -40.84 -4.91
N SER A 249 -3.61 -42.15 -4.97
CA SER A 249 -2.96 -42.97 -6.02
C SER A 249 -3.49 -42.77 -7.44
N GLN A 250 -4.64 -42.10 -7.61
CA GLN A 250 -5.20 -41.75 -8.91
C GLN A 250 -4.56 -40.50 -9.49
N GLU A 251 -3.87 -39.71 -8.65
CA GLU A 251 -3.20 -38.46 -8.98
C GLU A 251 -4.11 -37.43 -9.70
N ASN A 252 -5.41 -37.41 -9.38
CA ASN A 252 -6.38 -36.51 -9.99
C ASN A 252 -6.21 -35.08 -9.43
N VAL A 253 -5.14 -34.42 -9.84
CA VAL A 253 -4.79 -33.06 -9.46
C VAL A 253 -4.80 -32.15 -10.68
N PHE A 254 -5.44 -30.99 -10.53
CA PHE A 254 -5.60 -29.97 -11.55
C PHE A 254 -5.07 -28.64 -11.04
N CYS A 255 -3.92 -28.22 -11.52
CA CYS A 255 -3.32 -26.93 -11.16
C CYS A 255 -3.46 -25.95 -12.33
N VAL A 256 -3.94 -24.73 -12.02
CA VAL A 256 -4.02 -23.66 -13.00
C VAL A 256 -3.30 -22.43 -12.48
N GLY A 257 -2.47 -21.81 -13.31
CA GLY A 257 -1.72 -20.63 -12.93
C GLY A 257 -1.00 -20.00 -14.12
N ASP A 258 -0.34 -18.90 -13.84
CA ASP A 258 0.45 -18.13 -14.79
C ASP A 258 1.84 -17.82 -14.21
N PRO A 259 2.91 -18.47 -14.66
CA PRO A 259 4.27 -18.19 -14.18
C PRO A 259 4.67 -16.72 -14.37
N ASP A 260 4.16 -16.05 -15.43
CA ASP A 260 4.42 -14.64 -15.69
C ASP A 260 3.67 -13.70 -14.72
N GLN A 261 2.83 -14.23 -13.80
CA GLN A 261 2.15 -13.49 -12.75
C GLN A 261 2.62 -13.85 -11.33
N THR A 262 3.79 -14.49 -11.19
CA THR A 262 4.44 -14.73 -9.89
C THR A 262 5.01 -13.40 -9.37
N ILE A 263 4.32 -12.77 -8.43
CA ILE A 263 4.66 -11.45 -7.85
C ILE A 263 4.69 -11.46 -6.31
N TYR A 264 4.75 -12.64 -5.71
CA TYR A 264 4.80 -12.84 -4.26
C TYR A 264 6.02 -13.68 -3.84
N GLU A 265 7.17 -13.52 -4.55
CA GLU A 265 8.42 -14.21 -4.19
C GLU A 265 8.88 -13.83 -2.78
N TRP A 266 8.66 -12.59 -2.37
CA TRP A 266 8.91 -12.12 -1.02
C TRP A 266 8.05 -12.80 0.08
N ARG A 267 6.96 -13.52 -0.30
CA ARG A 267 6.14 -14.38 0.57
C ARG A 267 6.49 -15.86 0.47
N GLY A 268 7.50 -16.24 -0.32
CA GLY A 268 7.93 -17.61 -0.50
C GLY A 268 7.36 -18.32 -1.74
N ALA A 269 6.59 -17.62 -2.58
CA ALA A 269 6.26 -18.11 -3.91
C ALA A 269 7.55 -18.19 -4.76
N TYR A 270 7.63 -19.14 -5.69
CA TYR A 270 8.79 -19.30 -6.56
C TYR A 270 8.39 -19.73 -7.97
N ALA A 271 9.06 -19.16 -8.97
CA ALA A 271 8.68 -19.35 -10.37
C ALA A 271 8.85 -20.78 -10.85
N GLU A 272 9.80 -21.51 -10.27
CA GLU A 272 10.13 -22.91 -10.63
C GLU A 272 9.09 -23.94 -10.18
N ILE A 273 8.04 -23.55 -9.41
CA ILE A 273 7.01 -24.48 -8.90
C ILE A 273 6.34 -25.31 -10.00
N PHE A 274 6.21 -24.76 -11.21
CA PHE A 274 5.67 -25.48 -12.36
C PHE A 274 6.61 -26.62 -12.79
N ASN A 275 7.92 -26.40 -12.76
CA ASN A 275 8.92 -27.41 -13.06
C ASN A 275 8.92 -28.51 -11.99
N ASP A 276 8.79 -28.14 -10.71
CA ASP A 276 8.69 -29.08 -9.59
C ASP A 276 7.44 -29.95 -9.71
N PHE A 277 6.31 -29.35 -10.15
CA PHE A 277 5.10 -30.11 -10.44
C PHE A 277 5.32 -31.14 -11.55
N LEU A 278 5.94 -30.75 -12.65
CA LEU A 278 6.23 -31.62 -13.77
C LEU A 278 7.25 -32.75 -13.43
N ALA A 279 8.23 -32.42 -12.60
CA ALA A 279 9.21 -33.38 -12.09
C ALA A 279 8.54 -34.41 -11.17
N ARG A 280 7.57 -33.99 -10.33
CA ARG A 280 6.86 -34.89 -9.44
C ARG A 280 5.83 -35.77 -10.15
N PHE A 281 5.12 -35.22 -11.15
CA PHE A 281 4.06 -35.89 -11.88
C PHE A 281 4.45 -36.09 -13.36
N GLN A 282 5.19 -37.18 -13.67
CA GLN A 282 5.76 -37.41 -15.00
C GLN A 282 4.72 -37.52 -16.11
N ASN A 283 3.50 -37.99 -15.81
CA ASN A 283 2.41 -38.15 -16.78
C ASN A 283 1.49 -36.93 -16.85
N THR A 284 1.99 -35.76 -16.49
CA THR A 284 1.19 -34.51 -16.48
C THR A 284 0.75 -34.13 -17.89
N LYS A 285 -0.56 -33.95 -18.07
CA LYS A 285 -1.10 -33.31 -19.26
C LYS A 285 -0.98 -31.80 -19.11
N GLN A 286 -0.19 -31.16 -19.96
CA GLN A 286 -0.05 -29.70 -20.01
C GLN A 286 -1.02 -29.12 -21.05
N ILE A 287 -1.74 -28.05 -20.64
CA ILE A 287 -2.67 -27.32 -21.50
C ILE A 287 -2.33 -25.82 -21.39
N ILE A 288 -2.09 -25.16 -22.53
CA ILE A 288 -1.78 -23.73 -22.55
C ILE A 288 -3.02 -22.95 -22.99
N LEU A 289 -3.50 -22.04 -22.12
CA LEU A 289 -4.57 -21.09 -22.41
C LEU A 289 -3.97 -19.74 -22.78
N ASP A 290 -3.73 -19.54 -24.06
CA ASP A 290 -3.10 -18.35 -24.64
C ASP A 290 -4.09 -17.27 -25.07
N LYS A 291 -5.38 -17.61 -25.23
CA LYS A 291 -6.41 -16.69 -25.68
C LYS A 291 -6.89 -15.79 -24.55
N ASN A 292 -6.67 -14.48 -24.69
CA ASN A 292 -7.07 -13.48 -23.72
C ASN A 292 -8.43 -12.87 -24.09
N TYR A 293 -9.37 -12.84 -23.14
CA TYR A 293 -10.74 -12.30 -23.30
C TYR A 293 -10.92 -10.92 -22.62
N ARG A 294 -9.86 -10.38 -22.01
CA ARG A 294 -9.90 -9.14 -21.26
C ARG A 294 -9.48 -7.95 -22.10
N SER A 295 -8.26 -7.99 -22.62
CA SER A 295 -7.54 -6.86 -23.19
C SER A 295 -7.61 -6.84 -24.71
N THR A 296 -7.37 -5.69 -25.31
CA THR A 296 -7.13 -5.54 -26.74
C THR A 296 -5.75 -6.05 -27.13
N GLN A 297 -5.53 -6.37 -28.42
CA GLN A 297 -4.26 -6.93 -28.89
C GLN A 297 -3.08 -5.97 -28.68
N ASN A 298 -3.26 -4.67 -28.92
CA ASN A 298 -2.19 -3.70 -28.75
C ASN A 298 -1.70 -3.61 -27.29
N ILE A 299 -2.56 -3.80 -26.30
CA ILE A 299 -2.17 -3.89 -24.89
C ILE A 299 -1.35 -5.17 -24.64
N LEU A 300 -1.78 -6.29 -25.21
CA LEU A 300 -1.06 -7.56 -25.08
C LEU A 300 0.30 -7.54 -25.79
N ASP A 301 0.44 -6.84 -26.90
CA ASP A 301 1.72 -6.72 -27.60
C ASP A 301 2.77 -5.99 -26.75
N VAL A 302 2.35 -4.94 -26.00
CA VAL A 302 3.22 -4.27 -25.02
C VAL A 302 3.59 -5.23 -23.90
N ALA A 303 2.62 -5.94 -23.32
CA ALA A 303 2.86 -6.89 -22.24
C ALA A 303 3.74 -8.06 -22.67
N ASN A 304 3.45 -8.65 -23.85
CA ASN A 304 4.24 -9.76 -24.42
C ASN A 304 5.68 -9.33 -24.73
N SER A 305 5.89 -8.11 -25.23
CA SER A 305 7.24 -7.63 -25.57
C SER A 305 8.11 -7.47 -24.32
N LEU A 306 7.55 -6.97 -23.21
CA LEU A 306 8.26 -6.81 -21.95
C LEU A 306 8.61 -8.17 -21.33
N ILE A 307 7.62 -9.05 -21.18
CA ILE A 307 7.81 -10.29 -20.43
C ILE A 307 8.73 -11.29 -21.13
N LYS A 308 8.97 -11.16 -22.43
CA LYS A 308 9.92 -11.97 -23.18
C LYS A 308 11.37 -11.87 -22.69
N HIS A 309 11.71 -10.79 -21.98
CA HIS A 309 13.06 -10.60 -21.44
C HIS A 309 13.33 -11.43 -20.18
N ASN A 310 12.32 -12.13 -19.66
CA ASN A 310 12.52 -13.09 -18.56
C ASN A 310 12.98 -14.44 -19.11
N GLU A 311 13.96 -15.06 -18.46
CA GLU A 311 14.49 -16.37 -18.81
C GLU A 311 13.72 -17.51 -18.14
N LYS A 312 13.36 -17.30 -16.84
CA LYS A 312 12.62 -18.29 -16.04
C LYS A 312 11.13 -18.21 -16.31
N ARG A 313 10.68 -18.72 -17.47
CA ARG A 313 9.28 -18.73 -17.85
C ARG A 313 8.88 -19.93 -18.70
N ILE A 314 7.58 -20.23 -18.76
CA ILE A 314 7.01 -21.13 -19.76
C ILE A 314 6.61 -20.27 -20.95
N ASP A 315 7.20 -20.58 -22.12
CA ASP A 315 6.99 -19.74 -23.31
C ASP A 315 5.54 -19.77 -23.77
N LYS A 316 4.93 -18.60 -23.84
CA LYS A 316 3.58 -18.37 -24.35
C LYS A 316 3.45 -16.95 -24.83
N THR A 317 2.57 -16.73 -25.79
CA THR A 317 2.21 -15.40 -26.31
C THR A 317 0.71 -15.22 -26.15
N LEU A 318 0.29 -14.14 -25.48
CA LEU A 318 -1.13 -13.83 -25.32
C LEU A 318 -1.70 -13.29 -26.63
N ILE A 319 -2.84 -13.87 -27.05
CA ILE A 319 -3.57 -13.47 -28.25
C ILE A 319 -4.95 -12.97 -27.82
N ALA A 320 -5.31 -11.76 -28.25
CA ALA A 320 -6.61 -11.19 -27.90
C ALA A 320 -7.75 -11.93 -28.62
N HIS A 321 -8.84 -12.13 -27.91
CA HIS A 321 -10.13 -12.46 -28.51
C HIS A 321 -10.82 -11.20 -29.02
N ASN A 322 -10.56 -10.08 -28.40
CA ASN A 322 -11.11 -8.76 -28.70
C ASN A 322 -10.37 -8.12 -29.90
N ALA A 323 -10.91 -7.02 -30.41
CA ALA A 323 -10.29 -6.25 -31.47
C ALA A 323 -8.89 -5.70 -31.04
N ASN A 324 -8.13 -5.17 -32.03
CA ASN A 324 -6.79 -4.64 -31.77
C ASN A 324 -6.79 -3.48 -30.79
N GLY A 325 -7.83 -2.64 -30.77
CA GLY A 325 -7.93 -1.46 -29.90
C GLY A 325 -7.00 -0.32 -30.28
N GLU A 326 -6.92 0.68 -29.41
CA GLU A 326 -5.95 1.77 -29.54
C GLU A 326 -4.58 1.33 -29.03
N LYS A 327 -3.49 1.93 -29.58
CA LYS A 327 -2.14 1.67 -29.07
C LYS A 327 -2.01 2.24 -27.67
N PRO A 328 -1.36 1.52 -26.72
CA PRO A 328 -0.94 2.10 -25.46
C PRO A 328 -0.11 3.37 -25.66
N ILE A 329 -0.27 4.31 -24.73
CA ILE A 329 0.44 5.57 -24.76
C ILE A 329 1.50 5.57 -23.66
N TYR A 330 2.73 5.88 -24.03
CA TYR A 330 3.77 6.24 -23.07
C TYR A 330 3.93 7.75 -23.04
N TYR A 331 3.75 8.33 -21.87
CA TYR A 331 3.95 9.75 -21.62
C TYR A 331 5.20 9.99 -20.78
N GLU A 332 6.05 10.90 -21.25
CA GLU A 332 7.27 11.34 -20.58
C GLU A 332 7.14 12.84 -20.27
N GLY A 333 6.94 13.16 -18.98
CA GLY A 333 6.83 14.53 -18.49
C GLY A 333 8.16 15.10 -18.01
N ASP A 334 8.31 16.43 -17.97
CA ASP A 334 9.49 17.09 -17.44
C ASP A 334 9.47 17.17 -15.90
N SER A 335 8.34 16.84 -15.28
CA SER A 335 8.17 16.80 -13.81
C SER A 335 7.01 15.90 -13.39
N LYS A 336 7.00 15.48 -12.09
CA LYS A 336 5.88 14.75 -11.47
C LYS A 336 4.55 15.52 -11.57
N ASN A 337 4.61 16.85 -11.50
CA ASN A 337 3.41 17.69 -11.65
C ASN A 337 2.84 17.61 -13.07
N GLU A 338 3.67 17.55 -14.09
CA GLU A 338 3.23 17.36 -15.47
C GLU A 338 2.69 15.96 -15.70
N GLU A 339 3.31 14.93 -15.12
CA GLU A 339 2.79 13.58 -15.15
C GLU A 339 1.37 13.53 -14.54
N GLY A 340 1.18 14.13 -13.34
CA GLY A 340 -0.13 14.25 -12.71
C GLY A 340 -1.14 15.03 -13.55
N ARG A 341 -0.70 16.11 -14.22
CA ARG A 341 -1.51 16.91 -15.13
C ARG A 341 -1.97 16.11 -16.34
N PHE A 342 -1.07 15.35 -16.96
CA PHE A 342 -1.39 14.48 -18.07
C PHE A 342 -2.47 13.45 -17.68
N VAL A 343 -2.30 12.78 -16.53
CA VAL A 343 -3.26 11.81 -16.02
C VAL A 343 -4.64 12.46 -15.85
N VAL A 344 -4.71 13.59 -15.17
CA VAL A 344 -5.97 14.31 -14.93
C VAL A 344 -6.66 14.76 -16.21
N ASN A 345 -5.90 15.34 -17.15
CA ASN A 345 -6.46 15.80 -18.43
C ASN A 345 -7.00 14.62 -19.24
N THR A 346 -6.25 13.53 -19.30
CA THR A 346 -6.69 12.30 -20.00
C THR A 346 -7.95 11.71 -19.34
N ILE A 347 -8.05 11.70 -18.01
CA ILE A 347 -9.28 11.28 -17.31
C ILE A 347 -10.46 12.16 -17.71
N LYS A 348 -10.29 13.48 -17.72
CA LYS A 348 -11.36 14.41 -18.12
C LYS A 348 -11.81 14.18 -19.57
N GLU A 349 -10.89 13.91 -20.48
CA GLU A 349 -11.20 13.57 -21.87
C GLU A 349 -11.95 12.25 -21.98
N LEU A 350 -11.54 11.21 -21.24
CA LEU A 350 -12.20 9.91 -21.21
C LEU A 350 -13.62 10.02 -20.65
N VAL A 351 -13.81 10.80 -19.58
CA VAL A 351 -15.16 11.04 -19.04
C VAL A 351 -16.06 11.77 -20.04
N LYS A 352 -15.52 12.73 -20.80
CA LYS A 352 -16.26 13.36 -21.92
C LYS A 352 -16.64 12.35 -23.02
N LYS A 353 -15.84 11.30 -23.22
CA LYS A 353 -16.12 10.20 -24.16
C LYS A 353 -17.08 9.15 -23.59
N GLY A 354 -17.56 9.32 -22.32
CA GLY A 354 -18.58 8.45 -21.71
C GLY A 354 -18.04 7.40 -20.73
N TYR A 355 -16.74 7.41 -20.40
CA TYR A 355 -16.20 6.55 -19.34
C TYR A 355 -16.65 7.04 -17.96
N ALA A 356 -16.97 6.12 -17.07
CA ALA A 356 -17.22 6.43 -15.68
C ALA A 356 -15.88 6.45 -14.89
N TYR A 357 -15.79 7.23 -13.83
CA TYR A 357 -14.58 7.22 -12.97
C TYR A 357 -14.23 5.84 -12.44
N LYS A 358 -15.23 5.01 -12.09
CA LYS A 358 -15.05 3.62 -11.66
C LYS A 358 -14.45 2.67 -12.70
N ASP A 359 -14.48 3.06 -13.99
CA ASP A 359 -13.85 2.31 -15.07
C ASP A 359 -12.34 2.54 -15.15
N ILE A 360 -11.80 3.47 -14.36
CA ILE A 360 -10.43 3.98 -14.42
C ILE A 360 -9.66 3.58 -13.17
N ALA A 361 -8.47 3.00 -13.37
CA ALA A 361 -7.53 2.74 -12.29
C ALA A 361 -6.18 3.43 -12.54
N ILE A 362 -5.57 3.91 -11.47
CA ILE A 362 -4.20 4.43 -11.44
C ILE A 362 -3.39 3.49 -10.55
N LEU A 363 -2.44 2.81 -11.15
CA LEU A 363 -1.62 1.80 -10.51
C LEU A 363 -0.19 2.32 -10.34
N TYR A 364 0.43 1.97 -9.22
CA TYR A 364 1.80 2.34 -8.90
C TYR A 364 2.54 1.20 -8.21
N ARG A 365 3.88 1.21 -8.29
CA ARG A 365 4.75 0.19 -7.68
C ARG A 365 4.76 0.27 -6.16
N ALA A 366 4.76 1.47 -5.61
CA ALA A 366 4.87 1.72 -4.18
C ALA A 366 3.92 2.83 -3.73
N ASN A 367 3.44 2.73 -2.48
CA ASN A 367 2.43 3.63 -1.93
C ASN A 367 2.84 5.11 -1.86
N PHE A 368 4.14 5.42 -1.74
CA PHE A 368 4.58 6.82 -1.71
C PHE A 368 4.31 7.56 -3.02
N LEU A 369 4.27 6.84 -4.15
CA LEU A 369 3.95 7.41 -5.46
C LEU A 369 2.50 7.91 -5.58
N SER A 370 1.61 7.53 -4.66
CA SER A 370 0.22 8.03 -4.72
C SER A 370 0.13 9.55 -4.49
N ARG A 371 1.09 10.16 -3.77
CA ARG A 371 1.01 11.56 -3.33
C ARG A 371 0.75 12.55 -4.46
N PHE A 372 1.61 12.56 -5.49
CA PHE A 372 1.48 13.54 -6.57
C PHE A 372 0.20 13.33 -7.39
N ILE A 373 -0.26 12.09 -7.49
CA ILE A 373 -1.53 11.74 -8.15
C ILE A 373 -2.72 12.16 -7.28
N GLU A 374 -2.70 11.87 -5.98
CA GLU A 374 -3.73 12.32 -5.04
C GLU A 374 -3.90 13.85 -5.11
N GLN A 375 -2.77 14.56 -5.09
CA GLN A 375 -2.75 16.02 -5.21
C GLN A 375 -3.35 16.49 -6.54
N ALA A 376 -2.96 15.88 -7.67
CA ALA A 376 -3.48 16.26 -8.99
C ALA A 376 -4.99 16.02 -9.12
N LEU A 377 -5.49 14.89 -8.62
CA LEU A 377 -6.93 14.55 -8.62
C LEU A 377 -7.75 15.49 -7.74
N LEU A 378 -7.22 15.84 -6.56
CA LEU A 378 -7.86 16.80 -5.65
C LEU A 378 -8.00 18.19 -6.30
N TYR A 379 -6.93 18.72 -6.89
CA TYR A 379 -6.99 20.00 -7.59
C TYR A 379 -8.01 20.01 -8.74
N ALA A 380 -8.15 18.86 -9.39
CA ALA A 380 -9.09 18.72 -10.49
C ALA A 380 -10.53 18.41 -10.06
N ASN A 381 -10.80 18.27 -8.74
CA ASN A 381 -12.07 17.82 -8.17
C ASN A 381 -12.55 16.46 -8.74
N ILE A 382 -11.60 15.54 -8.98
CA ILE A 382 -11.91 14.18 -9.45
C ILE A 382 -12.02 13.26 -8.23
N PRO A 383 -13.15 12.57 -8.03
CA PRO A 383 -13.32 11.64 -6.91
C PRO A 383 -12.41 10.42 -7.08
N TYR A 384 -11.76 9.99 -6.00
CA TYR A 384 -10.90 8.81 -6.00
C TYR A 384 -10.98 8.01 -4.71
N CYS A 385 -10.71 6.70 -4.79
CA CYS A 385 -10.60 5.78 -3.67
C CYS A 385 -9.23 5.12 -3.68
N ILE A 386 -8.58 5.01 -2.50
CA ILE A 386 -7.31 4.30 -2.33
C ILE A 386 -7.59 2.93 -1.74
N TYR A 387 -7.16 1.88 -2.45
CA TYR A 387 -7.28 0.50 -2.00
C TYR A 387 -5.94 -0.03 -1.47
N GLY A 388 -5.99 -0.70 -0.32
CA GLY A 388 -4.79 -1.27 0.31
C GLY A 388 -3.82 -0.24 0.88
N GLY A 389 -4.26 0.99 1.10
CA GLY A 389 -3.42 2.09 1.60
C GLY A 389 -4.22 3.14 2.39
N VAL A 390 -3.47 4.05 2.99
CA VAL A 390 -3.98 5.24 3.67
C VAL A 390 -3.57 6.46 2.85
N LYS A 391 -4.45 7.48 2.76
CA LYS A 391 -4.14 8.74 2.08
C LYS A 391 -2.80 9.30 2.56
N PHE A 392 -2.01 9.86 1.67
CA PHE A 392 -0.61 10.23 1.94
C PHE A 392 -0.45 11.06 3.21
N TYR A 393 -1.16 12.18 3.33
CA TYR A 393 -1.06 13.07 4.50
C TYR A 393 -1.70 12.51 5.78
N GLN A 394 -2.42 11.39 5.70
CA GLN A 394 -2.98 10.70 6.86
C GLN A 394 -2.07 9.60 7.40
N ARG A 395 -0.98 9.24 6.69
CA ARG A 395 0.00 8.24 7.13
C ARG A 395 0.65 8.67 8.43
N LYS A 396 0.90 7.71 9.32
CA LYS A 396 1.42 7.97 10.67
C LYS A 396 2.74 8.76 10.62
N GLU A 397 3.72 8.28 9.86
CA GLU A 397 5.03 8.91 9.72
C GLU A 397 4.95 10.33 9.14
N ILE A 398 4.03 10.56 8.20
CA ILE A 398 3.81 11.88 7.61
C ILE A 398 3.19 12.84 8.65
N LYS A 399 2.15 12.40 9.37
CA LYS A 399 1.56 13.17 10.45
C LYS A 399 2.55 13.50 11.57
N ASP A 400 3.48 12.58 11.86
CA ASP A 400 4.53 12.82 12.86
C ASP A 400 5.50 13.92 12.38
N VAL A 401 5.95 13.86 11.12
CA VAL A 401 6.83 14.88 10.54
C VAL A 401 6.12 16.24 10.45
N LEU A 402 4.86 16.26 10.01
CA LEU A 402 4.07 17.50 9.97
C LEU A 402 3.90 18.12 11.37
N ALA A 403 3.72 17.30 12.41
CA ALA A 403 3.67 17.80 13.78
C ALA A 403 5.01 18.43 14.20
N TYR A 404 6.14 17.85 13.80
CA TYR A 404 7.45 18.48 14.01
C TYR A 404 7.60 19.80 13.25
N ILE A 405 7.13 19.89 12.01
CA ILE A 405 7.13 21.13 11.22
C ILE A 405 6.28 22.20 11.91
N ARG A 406 5.10 21.84 12.44
CA ARG A 406 4.25 22.77 13.23
C ARG A 406 4.99 23.33 14.44
N LEU A 407 5.80 22.52 15.12
CA LEU A 407 6.57 22.94 16.28
C LEU A 407 7.75 23.87 15.94
N ILE A 408 8.22 23.93 14.69
CA ILE A 408 9.18 24.95 14.25
C ILE A 408 8.55 26.34 14.34
N GLU A 409 7.33 26.49 13.87
CA GLU A 409 6.59 27.74 13.83
C GLU A 409 5.98 28.09 15.19
N ASN A 410 5.35 27.12 15.83
CA ASN A 410 4.68 27.27 17.11
C ASN A 410 5.12 26.18 18.09
N PRO A 411 6.14 26.44 18.92
CA PRO A 411 6.62 25.48 19.94
C PRO A 411 5.56 25.16 21.02
N ASP A 412 4.49 25.94 21.13
CA ASP A 412 3.41 25.77 22.10
C ASP A 412 2.15 25.08 21.51
N ASP A 413 2.24 24.54 20.28
CA ASP A 413 1.16 23.79 19.65
C ASP A 413 0.89 22.48 20.42
N GLU A 414 -0.15 22.50 21.24
CA GLU A 414 -0.51 21.39 22.13
C GLU A 414 -0.79 20.07 21.39
N LEU A 415 -1.47 20.12 20.24
CA LEU A 415 -1.78 18.93 19.47
C LEU A 415 -0.53 18.31 18.86
N ALA A 416 0.36 19.15 18.33
CA ALA A 416 1.64 18.72 17.81
C ALA A 416 2.53 18.17 18.91
N ILE A 417 2.60 18.83 20.08
CA ILE A 417 3.34 18.35 21.25
C ILE A 417 2.85 16.97 21.67
N LYS A 418 1.55 16.79 21.95
CA LYS A 418 0.97 15.53 22.40
C LYS A 418 1.26 14.38 21.41
N ARG A 419 1.29 14.69 20.13
CA ARG A 419 1.60 13.70 19.11
C ARG A 419 3.06 13.22 19.17
N VAL A 420 4.01 14.12 19.36
CA VAL A 420 5.44 13.80 19.19
C VAL A 420 6.24 13.73 20.49
N ILE A 421 5.66 14.03 21.64
CA ILE A 421 6.34 14.08 22.93
C ILE A 421 7.10 12.78 23.25
N ASN A 422 6.56 11.64 22.84
CA ASN A 422 7.18 10.33 22.99
C ASN A 422 7.45 9.61 21.65
N THR A 423 7.47 10.33 20.56
CA THR A 423 7.75 9.80 19.21
C THR A 423 8.91 10.60 18.57
N PRO A 424 10.15 10.07 18.48
CA PRO A 424 10.68 8.81 19.02
C PRO A 424 10.57 8.68 20.55
N ASN A 425 10.74 7.44 21.06
CA ASN A 425 10.59 7.15 22.49
C ASN A 425 11.58 7.96 23.35
N ARG A 426 11.02 8.78 24.27
CA ARG A 426 11.77 9.61 25.23
C ARG A 426 11.48 9.25 26.68
N LYS A 427 10.85 8.09 26.91
CA LYS A 427 10.41 7.65 28.25
C LYS A 427 9.36 8.58 28.88
N ILE A 428 8.64 9.33 28.05
CA ILE A 428 7.51 10.17 28.47
C ILE A 428 6.24 9.43 28.06
N GLY A 429 5.83 8.44 28.85
CA GLY A 429 4.67 7.59 28.56
C GLY A 429 3.34 8.26 28.95
N ASP A 430 2.23 7.60 28.62
CA ASP A 430 0.86 8.10 28.81
C ASP A 430 0.59 8.56 30.25
N VAL A 431 1.07 7.81 31.25
CA VAL A 431 0.95 8.19 32.68
C VAL A 431 1.61 9.56 32.97
N THR A 432 2.71 9.87 32.31
CA THR A 432 3.37 11.17 32.46
C THR A 432 2.59 12.27 31.76
N ILE A 433 2.08 11.97 30.56
CA ILE A 433 1.23 12.90 29.78
C ILE A 433 -0.03 13.23 30.57
N ASP A 434 -0.68 12.23 31.18
CA ASP A 434 -1.89 12.43 32.00
C ASP A 434 -1.59 13.27 33.25
N LYS A 435 -0.44 13.06 33.92
CA LYS A 435 -0.05 13.88 35.07
C LYS A 435 0.13 15.34 34.67
N ILE A 436 0.77 15.61 33.52
CA ILE A 436 0.96 16.97 33.00
C ILE A 436 -0.37 17.59 32.62
N ALA A 437 -1.27 16.84 31.98
CA ALA A 437 -2.62 17.32 31.61
C ALA A 437 -3.47 17.65 32.84
N ASN A 438 -3.45 16.80 33.87
CA ASN A 438 -4.15 17.05 35.13
C ASN A 438 -3.59 18.26 35.88
N TYR A 439 -2.27 18.43 35.87
CA TYR A 439 -1.65 19.64 36.45
C TYR A 439 -2.08 20.89 35.70
N ALA A 440 -2.05 20.88 34.36
CA ALA A 440 -2.48 21.96 33.50
C ALA A 440 -3.95 22.33 33.79
N PHE A 441 -4.83 21.36 33.86
CA PHE A 441 -6.23 21.53 34.18
C PHE A 441 -6.43 22.18 35.58
N ASN A 442 -5.76 21.66 36.63
CA ASN A 442 -5.88 22.14 38.00
C ASN A 442 -5.35 23.56 38.19
N LYS A 443 -4.33 23.94 37.39
CA LYS A 443 -3.73 25.29 37.43
C LYS A 443 -4.39 26.25 36.44
N ASN A 444 -5.33 25.79 35.62
CA ASN A 444 -5.99 26.55 34.56
C ASN A 444 -4.97 27.19 33.58
N ILE A 445 -3.98 26.41 33.18
CA ILE A 445 -2.93 26.78 32.21
C ILE A 445 -2.93 25.78 31.03
N SER A 446 -2.29 26.14 29.91
CA SER A 446 -2.16 25.26 28.77
C SER A 446 -1.22 24.08 29.08
N PHE A 447 -1.35 22.99 28.29
CA PHE A 447 -0.46 21.85 28.41
C PHE A 447 1.01 22.23 28.12
N ALA A 448 1.24 23.12 27.15
CA ALA A 448 2.55 23.63 26.81
C ALA A 448 3.15 24.47 27.97
N GLU A 449 2.36 25.29 28.66
CA GLU A 449 2.81 25.98 29.85
C GLU A 449 3.12 25.03 31.01
N ALA A 450 2.30 24.00 31.19
CA ALA A 450 2.55 22.97 32.20
C ALA A 450 3.90 22.22 31.93
N LEU A 451 4.25 21.95 30.68
CA LEU A 451 5.57 21.38 30.33
C LEU A 451 6.73 22.25 30.73
N LYS A 452 6.60 23.58 30.57
CA LYS A 452 7.64 24.55 30.95
C LYS A 452 7.84 24.62 32.48
N THR A 453 6.84 24.25 33.27
CA THR A 453 6.95 24.19 34.73
C THR A 453 7.82 23.04 35.24
N SER A 454 8.24 22.11 34.36
CA SER A 454 9.18 21.03 34.70
C SER A 454 10.50 21.54 35.29
N SER A 455 10.82 22.81 35.10
CA SER A 455 11.94 23.51 35.72
C SER A 455 11.63 24.14 37.11
N SER A 456 10.35 24.14 37.53
CA SER A 456 9.91 24.78 38.77
C SER A 456 10.14 23.88 39.99
N SER A 457 10.17 24.51 41.18
CA SER A 457 10.22 23.83 42.47
C SER A 457 8.82 23.48 43.00
N ASP A 458 7.76 23.59 42.19
CA ASP A 458 6.40 23.26 42.59
C ASP A 458 6.31 21.77 43.00
N PRO A 459 5.90 21.46 44.25
CA PRO A 459 5.79 20.10 44.75
C PRO A 459 4.70 19.28 44.03
N ASN A 460 3.76 19.93 43.32
CA ASN A 460 2.73 19.26 42.55
C ASN A 460 3.23 18.72 41.19
N VAL A 461 4.46 19.07 40.80
CA VAL A 461 5.11 18.53 39.61
C VAL A 461 5.70 17.13 39.93
N THR A 462 4.91 16.09 39.64
CA THR A 462 5.17 14.71 40.07
C THR A 462 5.67 13.81 38.91
N TRP A 463 6.01 14.37 37.75
CA TRP A 463 6.56 13.63 36.60
C TRP A 463 8.09 13.75 36.52
N ASP A 464 8.70 12.95 35.63
CA ASP A 464 10.13 13.04 35.32
C ASP A 464 10.47 14.39 34.70
N LYS A 465 11.12 15.22 35.48
CA LYS A 465 11.46 16.59 35.10
C LYS A 465 12.57 16.67 34.06
N GLU A 466 13.50 15.70 34.02
CA GLU A 466 14.66 15.71 33.14
C GLU A 466 14.27 15.41 31.69
N ASN A 467 13.53 14.32 31.47
CA ASN A 467 13.07 13.93 30.12
C ASN A 467 12.15 15.00 29.52
N VAL A 468 11.23 15.54 30.30
CA VAL A 468 10.32 16.60 29.86
C VAL A 468 11.08 17.90 29.56
N ARG A 469 12.02 18.29 30.42
CA ARG A 469 12.87 19.47 30.20
C ARG A 469 13.72 19.33 28.92
N SER A 470 14.32 18.18 28.71
CA SER A 470 15.10 17.87 27.51
C SER A 470 14.25 17.99 26.25
N PHE A 471 13.00 17.53 26.30
CA PHE A 471 12.06 17.66 25.19
C PHE A 471 11.68 19.12 24.92
N VAL A 472 11.37 19.91 25.94
CA VAL A 472 11.07 21.35 25.81
C VAL A 472 12.26 22.11 25.23
N THR A 473 13.47 21.83 25.72
CA THR A 473 14.71 22.43 25.19
C THR A 473 14.91 22.09 23.72
N LEU A 474 14.67 20.84 23.36
CA LEU A 474 14.76 20.37 21.98
C LEU A 474 13.81 21.14 21.06
N ILE A 475 12.52 21.23 21.39
CA ILE A 475 11.54 21.95 20.58
C ILE A 475 11.94 23.43 20.41
N ASN A 476 12.31 24.09 21.49
CA ASN A 476 12.70 25.50 21.46
C ASN A 476 13.96 25.75 20.60
N SER A 477 14.80 24.73 20.38
CA SER A 477 15.97 24.83 19.53
C SER A 477 15.65 24.73 18.02
N PHE A 478 14.48 24.22 17.64
CA PHE A 478 14.16 23.95 16.23
C PHE A 478 14.27 25.19 15.36
N LYS A 479 13.65 26.29 15.75
CA LYS A 479 13.68 27.53 14.98
C LYS A 479 15.09 28.05 14.72
N THR A 480 15.98 27.93 15.69
CA THR A 480 17.40 28.31 15.55
C THR A 480 18.14 27.29 14.66
N LEU A 481 17.83 26.01 14.82
CA LEU A 481 18.48 24.94 14.09
C LEU A 481 18.25 25.01 12.56
N VAL A 482 17.07 25.50 12.13
CA VAL A 482 16.68 25.53 10.72
C VAL A 482 16.79 26.92 10.09
N LYS A 483 17.21 27.94 10.84
CA LYS A 483 17.12 29.36 10.44
C LYS A 483 17.73 29.69 9.08
N ASP A 484 18.89 29.10 8.80
CA ASP A 484 19.68 29.42 7.60
C ASP A 484 19.67 28.26 6.57
N LEU A 485 18.75 27.31 6.74
CA LEU A 485 18.63 26.14 5.85
C LEU A 485 17.42 26.26 4.93
N PRO A 486 17.50 25.70 3.69
CA PRO A 486 16.32 25.47 2.88
C PRO A 486 15.27 24.65 3.64
N LEU A 487 13.98 24.86 3.38
CA LEU A 487 12.89 24.25 4.19
C LEU A 487 13.02 22.72 4.31
N ALA A 488 13.26 22.03 3.20
CA ALA A 488 13.39 20.57 3.18
C ALA A 488 14.64 20.09 3.97
N GLU A 489 15.78 20.79 3.83
CA GLU A 489 17.01 20.51 4.58
C GLU A 489 16.82 20.77 6.07
N GLY A 490 16.08 21.82 6.44
CA GLY A 490 15.72 22.10 7.83
C GLY A 490 14.91 20.97 8.46
N VAL A 491 13.90 20.45 7.75
CA VAL A 491 13.11 19.29 8.21
C VAL A 491 14.00 18.06 8.32
N LYS A 492 14.84 17.78 7.34
CA LYS A 492 15.81 16.68 7.40
C LYS A 492 16.72 16.77 8.60
N LYS A 493 17.25 17.97 8.88
CA LYS A 493 18.10 18.24 10.04
C LYS A 493 17.40 17.93 11.36
N ILE A 494 16.12 18.31 11.49
CA ILE A 494 15.31 17.95 12.67
C ILE A 494 15.19 16.43 12.79
N LEU A 495 14.85 15.73 11.70
CA LEU A 495 14.71 14.27 11.69
C LEU A 495 16.01 13.56 12.09
N GLU A 496 17.19 14.09 11.71
CA GLU A 496 18.48 13.61 12.13
C GLU A 496 18.71 13.81 13.64
N VAL A 497 18.44 15.03 14.14
CA VAL A 497 18.63 15.37 15.57
C VAL A 497 17.73 14.51 16.47
N ILE A 498 16.48 14.29 16.09
CA ILE A 498 15.56 13.43 16.85
C ILE A 498 15.79 11.94 16.60
N LYS A 499 16.69 11.58 15.67
CA LYS A 499 16.99 10.19 15.26
C LYS A 499 15.75 9.44 14.79
N TYR A 500 14.91 10.11 13.98
CA TYR A 500 13.63 9.55 13.54
C TYR A 500 13.83 8.28 12.67
N ARG A 501 14.87 8.22 11.84
CA ARG A 501 15.20 7.02 11.07
C ARG A 501 15.53 5.83 11.97
N ASP A 502 16.26 6.04 13.08
CA ASP A 502 16.53 4.97 14.06
C ASP A 502 15.24 4.51 14.77
N TYR A 503 14.28 5.43 14.98
CA TYR A 503 12.96 5.06 15.45
C TYR A 503 12.22 4.19 14.42
N LEU A 504 12.29 4.49 13.13
CA LEU A 504 11.68 3.67 12.10
C LEU A 504 12.27 2.25 12.03
N LYS A 505 13.54 2.05 12.38
CA LYS A 505 14.15 0.72 12.52
C LYS A 505 13.47 -0.16 13.59
N THR A 506 12.52 0.38 14.36
CA THR A 506 11.66 -0.46 15.22
C THR A 506 10.61 -1.25 14.44
N TYR A 507 10.34 -0.87 13.20
CA TYR A 507 9.52 -1.60 12.25
C TYR A 507 10.38 -2.63 11.50
N ASP A 508 9.75 -3.55 10.75
CA ASP A 508 10.51 -4.45 9.87
C ASP A 508 11.21 -3.66 8.74
N LEU A 509 12.17 -4.29 8.08
CA LEU A 509 13.00 -3.63 7.07
C LEU A 509 12.18 -3.08 5.90
N ASN A 510 11.17 -3.83 5.46
CA ASN A 510 10.31 -3.40 4.35
C ASN A 510 9.44 -2.21 4.77
N GLU A 511 8.88 -2.26 5.97
CA GLU A 511 8.05 -1.20 6.53
C GLU A 511 8.85 0.06 6.88
N GLU A 512 10.05 -0.09 7.46
CA GLU A 512 11.00 1.02 7.66
C GLU A 512 11.29 1.72 6.34
N THR A 513 11.61 0.93 5.32
CA THR A 513 11.92 1.45 4.00
C THR A 513 10.73 2.19 3.38
N ALA A 514 9.54 1.58 3.40
CA ALA A 514 8.33 2.21 2.86
C ALA A 514 7.98 3.51 3.59
N ARG A 515 8.10 3.53 4.92
CA ARG A 515 7.86 4.74 5.73
C ARG A 515 8.91 5.82 5.47
N TRP A 516 10.18 5.43 5.31
CA TRP A 516 11.23 6.38 4.99
C TRP A 516 11.04 6.97 3.59
N GLN A 517 10.66 6.16 2.58
CA GLN A 517 10.30 6.64 1.25
C GLN A 517 9.12 7.62 1.27
N ASN A 518 8.12 7.41 2.13
CA ASN A 518 7.07 8.40 2.35
C ASN A 518 7.61 9.74 2.87
N ILE A 519 8.58 9.71 3.77
CA ILE A 519 9.24 10.92 4.29
C ILE A 519 10.08 11.61 3.19
N GLU A 520 10.84 10.85 2.41
CA GLU A 520 11.60 11.38 1.28
C GLU A 520 10.68 12.05 0.24
N GLU A 521 9.52 11.47 0.00
CA GLU A 521 8.50 12.07 -0.88
C GLU A 521 7.90 13.35 -0.26
N LEU A 522 7.72 13.41 1.06
CA LEU A 522 7.33 14.65 1.74
C LEU A 522 8.42 15.72 1.60
N LEU A 523 9.70 15.37 1.78
CA LEU A 523 10.82 16.29 1.60
C LEU A 523 10.91 16.78 0.15
N THR A 524 10.67 15.91 -0.82
CA THR A 524 10.55 16.29 -2.25
C THR A 524 9.42 17.29 -2.45
N SER A 525 8.26 17.09 -1.79
CA SER A 525 7.13 18.02 -1.81
C SER A 525 7.50 19.40 -1.27
N ILE A 526 8.22 19.45 -0.15
CA ILE A 526 8.68 20.70 0.46
C ILE A 526 9.68 21.40 -0.46
N THR A 527 10.58 20.64 -1.10
CA THR A 527 11.54 21.19 -2.07
C THR A 527 10.82 21.82 -3.25
N GLN A 528 9.87 21.10 -3.85
CA GLN A 528 9.08 21.61 -4.97
C GLN A 528 8.29 22.85 -4.57
N TYR A 529 7.61 22.82 -3.42
CA TYR A 529 6.91 23.98 -2.87
C TYR A 529 7.83 25.20 -2.73
N SER A 530 9.08 24.98 -2.26
CA SER A 530 10.06 26.08 -2.10
C SER A 530 10.55 26.67 -3.42
N LEU A 531 10.48 25.90 -4.51
CA LEU A 531 10.79 26.41 -5.87
C LEU A 531 9.63 27.18 -6.48
N ASP A 532 8.39 26.80 -6.14
CA ASP A 532 7.18 27.36 -6.73
C ASP A 532 6.69 28.62 -6.00
N ASP A 533 7.11 28.88 -4.76
CA ASP A 533 6.68 30.03 -3.94
C ASP A 533 7.80 31.10 -3.87
N GLU A 534 7.45 32.37 -4.01
CA GLU A 534 8.44 33.48 -3.93
C GLU A 534 8.94 33.71 -2.51
N HIS A 535 8.13 33.38 -1.49
CA HIS A 535 8.45 33.55 -0.09
C HIS A 535 8.13 32.27 0.70
N PRO A 536 8.84 31.17 0.42
CA PRO A 536 8.51 29.87 1.00
C PRO A 536 8.72 29.89 2.51
N SER A 537 7.71 29.37 3.25
CA SER A 537 7.76 29.21 4.70
C SER A 537 7.09 27.93 5.15
N TYR A 538 7.46 27.43 6.32
CA TYR A 538 6.79 26.25 6.90
C TYR A 538 5.30 26.51 7.15
N SER A 539 4.94 27.73 7.58
CA SER A 539 3.54 28.11 7.81
C SER A 539 2.70 28.05 6.54
N SER A 540 3.19 28.64 5.44
CA SER A 540 2.48 28.62 4.14
C SER A 540 2.42 27.19 3.57
N PHE A 541 3.47 26.40 3.74
CA PHE A 541 3.45 24.99 3.37
C PHE A 541 2.39 24.20 4.12
N LEU A 542 2.29 24.35 5.45
CA LEU A 542 1.27 23.72 6.27
C LEU A 542 -0.15 24.17 5.89
N GLN A 543 -0.33 25.46 5.57
CA GLN A 543 -1.61 25.97 5.08
C GLN A 543 -2.00 25.32 3.74
N SER A 544 -1.06 25.18 2.81
CA SER A 544 -1.33 24.49 1.56
C SER A 544 -1.82 23.05 1.79
N ILE A 545 -1.21 22.30 2.71
CA ILE A 545 -1.63 20.93 3.05
C ILE A 545 -3.03 20.94 3.71
N SER A 546 -3.33 21.88 4.61
CA SER A 546 -4.63 21.94 5.27
C SER A 546 -5.77 22.10 4.27
N LEU A 547 -5.57 22.91 3.23
CA LEU A 547 -6.55 23.06 2.14
C LEU A 547 -6.78 21.75 1.38
N TYR A 548 -5.78 20.84 1.31
CA TYR A 548 -5.92 19.53 0.68
C TYR A 548 -6.63 18.51 1.56
N THR A 549 -6.50 18.60 2.86
CA THR A 549 -7.12 17.62 3.79
C THR A 549 -8.59 17.91 4.06
N ASP A 550 -9.01 19.17 4.05
CA ASP A 550 -10.40 19.55 4.32
C ASP A 550 -11.38 19.23 3.19
N THR A 551 -10.90 19.17 1.93
CA THR A 551 -11.72 18.80 0.77
C THR A 551 -11.98 17.28 0.66
N THR A 552 -11.37 16.47 1.52
CA THR A 552 -11.50 15.01 1.53
C THR A 552 -12.28 14.51 2.73
N SER A 553 -13.45 15.10 3.01
CA SER A 553 -14.36 14.58 4.02
C SER A 553 -14.72 13.12 3.75
N ASP A 554 -14.99 12.38 4.83
CA ASP A 554 -15.26 10.92 4.91
C ASP A 554 -16.43 10.39 4.07
N ASP A 555 -16.91 11.13 3.07
CA ASP A 555 -18.13 10.84 2.32
C ASP A 555 -17.98 9.66 1.32
N PHE A 556 -16.77 9.09 1.15
CA PHE A 556 -16.49 8.02 0.18
C PHE A 556 -16.39 6.62 0.79
N LYS A 557 -17.24 6.28 1.78
CA LYS A 557 -17.21 4.94 2.42
C LYS A 557 -18.00 3.84 1.68
N ASN A 558 -18.71 4.15 0.61
CA ASN A 558 -19.54 3.18 -0.12
C ASN A 558 -18.83 2.65 -1.37
N LYS A 559 -18.69 1.31 -1.47
CA LYS A 559 -18.06 0.59 -2.58
C LYS A 559 -18.71 0.76 -3.96
N ASP A 560 -19.88 1.42 -4.02
CA ASP A 560 -20.64 1.63 -5.26
C ASP A 560 -20.43 3.03 -5.87
N GLU A 561 -19.51 3.82 -5.34
CA GLU A 561 -19.30 5.18 -5.79
C GLU A 561 -18.48 5.25 -7.07
N ASN A 562 -18.90 6.16 -7.96
CA ASN A 562 -18.23 6.44 -9.21
C ASN A 562 -16.92 7.27 -8.95
N ALA A 563 -15.85 6.58 -8.58
CA ALA A 563 -14.55 7.16 -8.23
C ALA A 563 -13.39 6.43 -8.91
N VAL A 564 -12.30 7.14 -9.19
CA VAL A 564 -11.06 6.57 -9.75
C VAL A 564 -10.38 5.69 -8.69
N SER A 565 -9.97 4.48 -9.09
CA SER A 565 -9.30 3.53 -8.20
C SER A 565 -7.80 3.77 -8.17
N LEU A 566 -7.23 4.03 -6.99
CA LEU A 566 -5.78 4.16 -6.75
C LEU A 566 -5.29 2.97 -5.92
N MET A 567 -4.26 2.26 -6.41
CA MET A 567 -3.71 1.11 -5.69
C MET A 567 -2.32 0.71 -6.20
N THR A 568 -1.61 -0.08 -5.40
CA THR A 568 -0.38 -0.72 -5.89
C THR A 568 -0.71 -1.81 -6.92
N ILE A 569 0.22 -2.08 -7.83
CA ILE A 569 0.08 -3.16 -8.83
C ILE A 569 -0.16 -4.51 -8.14
N HIS A 570 0.48 -4.77 -6.99
CA HIS A 570 0.24 -5.98 -6.20
C HIS A 570 -1.23 -6.13 -5.76
N PHE A 571 -1.83 -5.02 -5.30
CA PHE A 571 -3.23 -5.03 -4.89
C PHE A 571 -4.19 -5.16 -6.07
N ALA A 572 -3.77 -4.71 -7.26
CA ALA A 572 -4.55 -4.80 -8.49
C ALA A 572 -4.60 -6.23 -9.07
N LYS A 573 -3.80 -7.19 -8.56
CA LYS A 573 -3.86 -8.58 -9.01
C LYS A 573 -5.26 -9.16 -8.79
N GLY A 574 -5.82 -9.77 -9.83
CA GLY A 574 -7.21 -10.27 -9.83
C GLY A 574 -8.27 -9.25 -10.27
N THR A 575 -7.96 -7.96 -10.29
CA THR A 575 -8.89 -6.90 -10.77
C THR A 575 -8.74 -6.63 -12.27
N GLU A 576 -9.65 -5.84 -12.84
CA GLU A 576 -9.61 -5.41 -14.23
C GLU A 576 -10.41 -4.13 -14.44
N TYR A 577 -9.90 -3.21 -15.26
CA TYR A 577 -10.47 -1.90 -15.53
C TYR A 577 -10.49 -1.61 -17.02
N LYS A 578 -11.41 -0.76 -17.50
CA LYS A 578 -11.40 -0.35 -18.91
C LYS A 578 -10.17 0.48 -19.23
N VAL A 579 -9.78 1.35 -18.32
CA VAL A 579 -8.65 2.27 -18.46
C VAL A 579 -7.68 2.08 -17.30
N VAL A 580 -6.41 1.89 -17.60
CA VAL A 580 -5.35 1.76 -16.60
C VAL A 580 -4.24 2.74 -16.89
N PHE A 581 -3.85 3.49 -15.87
CA PHE A 581 -2.63 4.27 -15.83
C PHE A 581 -1.61 3.56 -14.95
N ILE A 582 -0.38 3.39 -15.43
CA ILE A 582 0.77 2.99 -14.62
C ILE A 582 1.64 4.22 -14.44
N VAL A 583 1.71 4.75 -13.24
CA VAL A 583 2.41 6.00 -12.93
C VAL A 583 3.68 5.75 -12.13
N GLY A 584 4.61 6.70 -12.21
CA GLY A 584 5.86 6.62 -11.47
C GLY A 584 6.79 5.53 -12.01
N MET A 585 6.84 5.35 -13.33
CA MET A 585 7.79 4.44 -13.97
C MET A 585 9.17 5.08 -14.00
N TYR A 586 9.85 5.11 -12.82
CA TYR A 586 11.17 5.71 -12.63
C TYR A 586 12.20 4.63 -12.34
N GLU A 587 13.40 4.79 -12.89
CA GLU A 587 14.53 3.90 -12.62
C GLU A 587 14.84 3.88 -11.11
N GLY A 588 15.11 2.70 -10.56
CA GLY A 588 15.32 2.50 -9.13
C GLY A 588 14.05 2.41 -8.28
N THR A 589 12.90 2.83 -8.83
CA THR A 589 11.58 2.68 -8.19
C THR A 589 10.76 1.60 -8.87
N PHE A 590 10.72 1.59 -10.19
CA PHE A 590 10.07 0.59 -11.01
C PHE A 590 10.81 0.47 -12.36
N PRO A 591 11.79 -0.45 -12.48
CA PRO A 591 12.16 -1.54 -11.54
C PRO A 591 12.78 -1.04 -10.23
N ASN A 592 12.58 -1.82 -9.16
CA ASN A 592 13.16 -1.53 -7.86
C ASN A 592 14.59 -2.11 -7.77
N ASN A 593 15.59 -1.28 -7.50
CA ASN A 593 17.01 -1.66 -7.42
C ASN A 593 17.34 -2.72 -6.34
N ARG A 594 16.41 -3.07 -5.47
CA ARG A 594 16.60 -4.06 -4.40
C ARG A 594 16.32 -5.49 -4.82
N CYS A 595 15.69 -5.67 -5.98
CA CYS A 595 15.41 -7.00 -6.51
C CYS A 595 16.61 -7.48 -7.32
N GLU A 596 17.24 -8.57 -6.89
CA GLU A 596 18.26 -9.25 -7.69
C GLU A 596 17.64 -9.78 -8.97
N GLY A 597 18.01 -9.20 -10.11
CA GLY A 597 17.46 -9.53 -11.41
C GLY A 597 16.05 -8.98 -11.63
N ASN A 598 15.85 -8.20 -12.65
CA ASN A 598 14.58 -7.49 -12.94
C ASN A 598 13.38 -8.42 -13.30
N GLU A 599 13.49 -9.74 -13.13
CA GLU A 599 12.44 -10.67 -13.60
C GLU A 599 11.14 -10.57 -12.80
N GLU A 600 11.20 -10.48 -11.45
CA GLU A 600 9.98 -10.28 -10.65
C GLU A 600 9.38 -8.90 -10.94
N GLU A 601 10.19 -7.86 -11.09
CA GLU A 601 9.71 -6.52 -11.43
C GLU A 601 9.06 -6.47 -12.82
N ARG A 602 9.58 -7.23 -13.82
CA ARG A 602 8.90 -7.38 -15.13
C ARG A 602 7.56 -8.11 -15.00
N ARG A 603 7.48 -9.14 -14.14
CA ARG A 603 6.21 -9.82 -13.85
C ARG A 603 5.21 -8.87 -13.19
N ILE A 604 5.66 -7.98 -12.29
CA ILE A 604 4.81 -6.95 -11.69
C ILE A 604 4.31 -5.99 -12.77
N ALA A 605 5.17 -5.53 -13.68
CA ALA A 605 4.77 -4.66 -14.78
C ALA A 605 3.78 -5.37 -15.73
N PHE A 606 4.04 -6.62 -16.09
CA PHE A 606 3.15 -7.46 -16.88
C PHE A 606 1.76 -7.60 -16.23
N VAL A 607 1.71 -7.83 -14.90
CA VAL A 607 0.46 -7.86 -14.16
C VAL A 607 -0.26 -6.52 -14.28
N GLY A 608 0.44 -5.39 -14.08
CA GLY A 608 -0.15 -4.06 -14.21
C GLY A 608 -0.73 -3.80 -15.60
N PHE A 609 0.04 -4.07 -16.66
CA PHE A 609 -0.39 -3.85 -18.05
C PHE A 609 -1.62 -4.67 -18.40
N THR A 610 -1.65 -5.93 -17.97
CA THR A 610 -2.77 -6.86 -18.23
C THR A 610 -4.01 -6.61 -17.36
N ARG A 611 -4.04 -5.55 -16.54
CA ARG A 611 -5.29 -5.10 -15.87
C ARG A 611 -6.18 -4.27 -16.79
N ALA A 612 -5.59 -3.69 -17.84
CA ALA A 612 -6.31 -2.86 -18.81
C ALA A 612 -7.14 -3.69 -19.79
N LYS A 613 -8.37 -3.25 -20.05
CA LYS A 613 -9.26 -3.82 -21.08
C LYS A 613 -9.12 -3.09 -22.41
N GLU A 614 -9.23 -1.76 -22.40
CA GLU A 614 -9.38 -0.92 -23.58
C GLU A 614 -8.22 0.06 -23.76
N HIS A 615 -7.78 0.73 -22.68
CA HIS A 615 -6.74 1.73 -22.73
C HIS A 615 -5.67 1.51 -21.68
N LEU A 616 -4.41 1.62 -22.07
CA LEU A 616 -3.25 1.56 -21.19
C LEU A 616 -2.38 2.80 -21.39
N TYR A 617 -2.08 3.49 -20.29
CA TYR A 617 -1.18 4.64 -20.22
C TYR A 617 -0.01 4.31 -19.31
N LEU A 618 1.22 4.45 -19.84
CA LEU A 618 2.45 4.31 -19.07
C LEU A 618 3.02 5.70 -18.86
N CYS A 619 3.30 6.09 -17.62
CA CYS A 619 3.69 7.44 -17.30
C CYS A 619 5.01 7.45 -16.52
N SER A 620 5.93 8.29 -16.97
CA SER A 620 7.15 8.66 -16.26
C SER A 620 7.40 10.15 -16.38
N SER A 621 8.34 10.66 -15.59
CA SER A 621 8.81 12.02 -15.69
C SER A 621 10.29 12.12 -15.35
N HIS A 622 10.94 13.16 -15.88
CA HIS A 622 12.17 13.67 -15.30
C HIS A 622 11.80 14.61 -14.16
N GLY A 623 12.67 14.77 -13.17
CA GLY A 623 12.38 15.71 -12.11
C GLY A 623 13.48 15.81 -11.08
N VAL A 624 13.43 16.90 -10.32
CA VAL A 624 14.29 17.06 -9.15
C VAL A 624 13.56 16.44 -7.96
N SER A 625 14.14 15.39 -7.39
CA SER A 625 13.73 14.85 -6.10
C SER A 625 14.73 15.24 -5.03
N PHE A 626 14.36 15.05 -3.75
CA PHE A 626 15.26 15.33 -2.64
C PHE A 626 16.55 14.48 -2.71
N ASN A 627 16.51 13.30 -3.32
CA ASN A 627 17.64 12.37 -3.46
C ASN A 627 18.35 12.44 -4.82
N GLY A 628 18.01 13.40 -5.67
CA GLY A 628 18.59 13.56 -7.02
C GLY A 628 17.55 13.78 -8.11
N SER A 629 17.79 13.28 -9.31
CA SER A 629 16.87 13.33 -10.44
C SER A 629 16.18 11.99 -10.66
N ASP A 630 14.89 12.04 -11.02
CA ASP A 630 14.14 10.86 -11.46
C ASP A 630 14.39 10.64 -12.96
N GLU A 631 14.77 9.42 -13.35
CA GLU A 631 14.96 9.01 -14.74
C GLU A 631 13.86 8.03 -15.15
N PRO A 632 13.44 8.01 -16.42
CA PRO A 632 12.45 7.04 -16.90
C PRO A 632 12.91 5.60 -16.72
N SER A 633 11.96 4.71 -16.45
CA SER A 633 12.18 3.28 -16.27
C SER A 633 12.84 2.63 -17.49
N SER A 634 13.84 1.79 -17.27
CA SER A 634 14.48 0.95 -18.29
C SER A 634 13.48 0.02 -19.00
N PHE A 635 12.38 -0.33 -18.36
CA PHE A 635 11.33 -1.17 -18.97
C PHE A 635 10.70 -0.55 -20.22
N ILE A 636 10.69 0.76 -20.34
CA ILE A 636 10.20 1.44 -21.54
C ILE A 636 11.05 1.11 -22.79
N ASN A 637 12.33 0.82 -22.58
CA ASN A 637 13.24 0.42 -23.67
C ASN A 637 13.11 -1.06 -24.03
N GLU A 638 12.54 -1.89 -23.15
CA GLU A 638 12.27 -3.31 -23.39
C GLU A 638 10.95 -3.53 -24.15
N ILE A 639 10.07 -2.51 -24.20
CA ILE A 639 8.83 -2.57 -24.97
C ILE A 639 9.14 -2.32 -26.45
N ASN A 640 8.53 -3.12 -27.35
CA ASN A 640 8.65 -2.92 -28.77
C ASN A 640 8.16 -1.51 -29.16
N PRO A 641 9.02 -0.64 -29.73
CA PRO A 641 8.64 0.74 -30.07
C PRO A 641 7.43 0.84 -31.01
N SER A 642 7.17 -0.17 -31.85
CA SER A 642 6.03 -0.18 -32.77
C SER A 642 4.68 -0.43 -32.05
N SER A 643 4.70 -1.01 -30.84
CA SER A 643 3.51 -1.37 -30.07
C SER A 643 2.99 -0.23 -29.17
N ILE A 644 3.74 0.86 -29.03
CA ILE A 644 3.42 1.94 -28.10
C ILE A 644 3.56 3.32 -28.81
N GLU A 645 2.64 4.24 -28.53
CA GLU A 645 2.72 5.62 -28.95
C GLU A 645 3.46 6.46 -27.88
N LYS A 646 4.57 7.09 -28.25
CA LYS A 646 5.35 7.94 -27.32
C LYS A 646 4.90 9.38 -27.41
N LYS A 647 4.54 9.97 -26.26
CA LYS A 647 4.24 11.40 -26.12
C LYS A 647 5.21 12.02 -25.12
N LYS A 648 5.82 13.12 -25.49
CA LYS A 648 6.67 13.92 -24.61
C LYS A 648 5.95 15.23 -24.29
N SER A 649 6.26 15.78 -23.13
CA SER A 649 5.89 17.16 -22.80
C SER A 649 6.47 18.08 -23.90
N SER A 650 5.60 18.71 -24.66
CA SER A 650 6.05 19.73 -25.61
C SER A 650 6.07 21.08 -24.89
N LEU A 651 7.20 21.45 -24.33
CA LEU A 651 7.51 22.88 -24.10
C LEU A 651 7.64 23.59 -25.46
N SER A 652 6.57 23.59 -26.26
CA SER A 652 6.48 24.51 -27.36
C SER A 652 6.06 25.87 -26.81
N SER A 653 6.96 26.82 -26.91
CA SER A 653 6.82 28.24 -26.60
C SER A 653 5.67 28.96 -27.32
N ASN A 654 4.68 28.26 -27.88
CA ASN A 654 3.59 28.87 -28.65
C ASN A 654 2.29 28.04 -28.53
N SER A 655 1.69 28.01 -27.36
CA SER A 655 0.25 27.94 -27.25
C SER A 655 -0.18 28.56 -25.91
N ASN A 656 -0.65 29.79 -25.99
CA ASN A 656 -1.48 30.46 -24.99
C ASN A 656 -2.84 29.76 -24.86
N ALA A 657 -2.87 28.43 -24.92
CA ALA A 657 -4.05 27.63 -24.65
C ALA A 657 -3.96 27.12 -23.22
N ASP A 658 -4.54 27.89 -22.29
CA ASP A 658 -5.00 27.52 -20.95
C ASP A 658 -4.01 26.82 -20.00
N LEU A 659 -2.78 27.30 -19.92
CA LEU A 659 -1.89 27.01 -18.80
C LEU A 659 -2.33 27.71 -17.50
N SER A 660 -3.41 28.48 -17.55
CA SER A 660 -3.85 29.36 -16.48
C SER A 660 -4.43 28.62 -15.26
N TRP A 661 -4.84 27.35 -15.36
CA TRP A 661 -5.51 26.75 -14.22
C TRP A 661 -4.54 26.11 -13.19
N PHE A 662 -3.33 25.67 -13.58
CA PHE A 662 -2.29 25.28 -12.63
C PHE A 662 -1.51 26.50 -12.12
N ASP A 663 -1.26 27.48 -12.98
CA ASP A 663 -0.74 28.79 -12.59
C ASP A 663 -1.81 29.69 -11.98
N SER A 664 -3.09 29.50 -12.29
CA SER A 664 -4.21 30.26 -11.70
C SER A 664 -4.81 29.63 -10.46
N GLN A 665 -4.32 28.46 -10.01
CA GLN A 665 -4.53 27.90 -8.70
C GLN A 665 -3.23 27.71 -7.88
N LYS A 666 -2.14 28.39 -8.17
CA LYS A 666 -1.43 29.07 -7.07
C LYS A 666 -2.53 29.62 -6.19
N PRO A 667 -2.55 29.38 -4.85
CA PRO A 667 -3.54 29.99 -3.99
C PRO A 667 -3.68 31.38 -4.52
N GLN A 668 -4.85 31.72 -5.14
CA GLN A 668 -4.93 32.89 -5.96
C GLN A 668 -4.15 33.96 -5.20
N ARG A 669 -2.90 34.24 -5.62
CA ARG A 669 -2.40 35.54 -5.38
C ARG A 669 -3.60 36.35 -5.78
N PHE A 670 -4.14 37.01 -4.82
CA PHE A 670 -4.92 38.15 -5.18
C PHE A 670 -3.92 39.02 -5.95
N ASP A 671 -3.63 38.61 -7.23
CA ASP A 671 -3.03 39.48 -8.19
C ASP A 671 -3.96 40.63 -8.18
N ASN A 672 -3.45 41.70 -7.60
CA ASN A 672 -3.93 43.04 -7.83
C ASN A 672 -4.00 43.27 -9.36
N GLN A 673 -4.93 42.61 -10.06
CA GLN A 673 -5.59 43.28 -11.15
C GLN A 673 -6.42 44.36 -10.47
N TYR A 674 -5.70 45.36 -9.97
CA TYR A 674 -6.22 46.69 -9.83
C TYR A 674 -6.73 47.08 -11.22
N ASN A 675 -8.02 46.82 -11.46
CA ASN A 675 -8.73 47.77 -12.27
C ASN A 675 -8.50 49.09 -11.54
N ASN A 676 -7.76 50.00 -12.21
CA ASN A 676 -7.57 51.39 -11.82
C ASN A 676 -8.93 52.12 -11.69
N PHE A 677 -9.72 51.77 -10.69
CA PHE A 677 -10.73 52.63 -10.15
C PHE A 677 -10.11 53.18 -8.87
N SER A 678 -9.63 54.44 -8.95
CA SER A 678 -9.33 55.27 -7.81
C SER A 678 -10.62 55.43 -7.00
N ILE A 679 -10.85 54.57 -6.02
CA ILE A 679 -11.94 54.74 -5.06
C ILE A 679 -11.33 55.54 -3.92
N ASP A 680 -11.48 56.89 -4.00
CA ASP A 680 -11.15 57.81 -2.91
C ASP A 680 -12.14 57.61 -1.80
N PHE A 681 -11.80 56.78 -0.83
CA PHE A 681 -12.53 56.68 0.45
C PHE A 681 -12.22 57.93 1.32
N LYS A 682 -13.25 58.45 1.98
CA LYS A 682 -13.12 59.56 2.92
C LYS A 682 -13.58 59.15 4.33
N VAL A 683 -12.97 59.78 5.32
CA VAL A 683 -13.46 59.61 6.71
C VAL A 683 -14.94 60.01 6.76
N GLY A 684 -15.77 59.16 7.35
CA GLY A 684 -17.22 59.28 7.38
C GLY A 684 -17.98 58.44 6.35
N ASP A 685 -17.30 57.92 5.30
CA ASP A 685 -17.93 57.01 4.33
C ASP A 685 -18.42 55.73 4.99
N THR A 686 -19.55 55.25 4.52
CA THR A 686 -20.08 53.95 4.96
C THR A 686 -19.73 52.87 3.95
N ILE A 687 -19.20 51.75 4.43
CA ILE A 687 -18.88 50.58 3.62
C ILE A 687 -19.63 49.34 4.12
N VAL A 688 -19.76 48.35 3.24
CA VAL A 688 -20.20 46.99 3.58
C VAL A 688 -19.06 46.07 3.35
N HIS A 689 -18.64 45.35 4.39
CA HIS A 689 -17.67 44.24 4.30
C HIS A 689 -18.40 42.91 4.32
N THR A 690 -18.03 41.97 3.47
CA THR A 690 -18.72 40.69 3.29
C THR A 690 -18.81 39.86 4.58
N VAL A 691 -17.84 40.00 5.50
CA VAL A 691 -17.80 39.28 6.80
C VAL A 691 -18.27 40.15 7.95
N PHE A 692 -17.90 41.44 7.98
CA PHE A 692 -18.13 42.32 9.16
C PHE A 692 -19.41 43.16 9.04
N GLY A 693 -20.08 43.09 7.87
CA GLY A 693 -21.31 43.87 7.63
C GLY A 693 -21.02 45.36 7.39
N MET A 694 -21.99 46.22 7.76
CA MET A 694 -21.87 47.70 7.61
C MET A 694 -20.93 48.29 8.64
N GLY A 695 -20.01 49.15 8.20
CA GLY A 695 -19.10 49.91 9.05
C GLY A 695 -18.83 51.29 8.50
N GLN A 696 -18.41 52.22 9.36
CA GLN A 696 -18.07 53.62 9.01
C GLN A 696 -16.56 53.81 9.07
N ILE A 697 -15.98 54.43 8.04
CA ILE A 697 -14.56 54.75 7.97
C ILE A 697 -14.26 55.91 8.94
N VAL A 698 -13.32 55.67 9.85
CA VAL A 698 -12.88 56.65 10.84
C VAL A 698 -11.50 57.23 10.56
N GLU A 699 -10.72 56.55 9.68
CA GLU A 699 -9.38 56.96 9.34
C GLU A 699 -9.02 56.40 7.97
N VAL A 700 -8.24 57.15 7.16
CA VAL A 700 -7.71 56.71 5.84
C VAL A 700 -6.23 56.99 5.86
N ASP A 701 -5.43 55.97 5.66
CA ASP A 701 -3.95 56.05 5.61
C ASP A 701 -3.43 55.29 4.39
N GLY A 702 -3.17 56.07 3.31
CA GLY A 702 -2.76 55.53 2.02
C GLY A 702 -3.74 54.50 1.48
N ASP A 703 -3.28 53.27 1.25
CA ASP A 703 -4.09 52.16 0.74
C ASP A 703 -4.91 51.48 1.84
N TYR A 704 -4.88 51.96 3.10
CA TYR A 704 -5.59 51.36 4.22
C TYR A 704 -6.66 52.28 4.75
N ILE A 705 -7.78 51.70 5.15
CA ILE A 705 -8.88 52.38 5.82
C ILE A 705 -9.14 51.75 7.21
N VAL A 706 -9.41 52.56 8.18
CA VAL A 706 -9.81 52.09 9.49
C VAL A 706 -11.31 52.24 9.61
N VAL A 707 -12.01 51.12 9.86
CA VAL A 707 -13.45 51.05 9.82
C VAL A 707 -13.97 50.59 11.20
N VAL A 708 -15.01 51.24 11.69
CA VAL A 708 -15.72 50.81 12.89
C VAL A 708 -16.98 50.06 12.48
N PHE A 709 -17.04 48.79 12.84
CA PHE A 709 -18.20 47.92 12.65
C PHE A 709 -19.03 47.80 13.93
N LYS A 710 -20.30 47.41 13.82
CA LYS A 710 -21.15 47.09 14.97
C LYS A 710 -20.59 45.91 15.76
N LYS A 711 -20.85 45.86 17.08
CA LYS A 711 -20.49 44.72 17.93
C LYS A 711 -21.00 43.42 17.28
N PRO A 712 -20.23 42.32 17.27
CA PRO A 712 -19.01 42.12 18.08
C PRO A 712 -17.68 42.52 17.40
N TYR A 713 -17.67 43.07 16.19
CA TYR A 713 -16.47 43.19 15.34
C TYR A 713 -15.57 44.39 15.65
N GLY A 714 -16.14 45.55 16.11
CA GLY A 714 -15.38 46.71 16.54
C GLY A 714 -14.53 47.40 15.45
N LYS A 715 -13.41 48.02 15.85
CA LYS A 715 -12.50 48.75 14.96
C LYS A 715 -11.58 47.80 14.20
N LYS A 716 -11.48 47.92 12.85
CA LYS A 716 -10.64 47.09 11.98
C LYS A 716 -9.91 47.96 10.96
N THR A 717 -8.63 47.66 10.73
CA THR A 717 -7.87 48.24 9.62
C THR A 717 -7.97 47.30 8.42
N LEU A 718 -8.36 47.79 7.25
CA LEU A 718 -8.64 47.06 6.06
C LEU A 718 -7.94 47.70 4.84
N ASN A 719 -7.49 46.91 3.90
CA ASN A 719 -7.00 47.44 2.62
C ASN A 719 -8.20 48.01 1.84
N ALA A 720 -8.13 49.28 1.48
CA ALA A 720 -9.21 50.03 0.82
C ALA A 720 -9.65 49.41 -0.52
N HIS A 721 -8.71 48.75 -1.21
CA HIS A 721 -8.96 48.13 -2.48
C HIS A 721 -9.38 46.63 -2.39
N HIS A 722 -9.63 46.14 -1.18
CA HIS A 722 -10.00 44.74 -1.00
C HIS A 722 -11.43 44.48 -1.51
N LYS A 723 -11.60 43.42 -2.32
CA LYS A 723 -12.88 43.05 -2.97
C LYS A 723 -14.04 42.76 -2.00
N ALA A 724 -13.72 42.46 -0.75
CA ALA A 724 -14.73 42.24 0.29
C ALA A 724 -15.40 43.58 0.76
N ILE A 725 -14.89 44.72 0.29
CA ILE A 725 -15.38 46.06 0.67
C ILE A 725 -16.18 46.64 -0.49
N LYS A 726 -17.41 47.06 -0.21
CA LYS A 726 -18.27 47.80 -1.16
C LYS A 726 -18.68 49.13 -0.52
N ARG A 727 -18.51 50.21 -1.29
CA ARG A 727 -19.02 51.53 -0.85
C ARG A 727 -20.53 51.56 -0.94
N VAL A 728 -21.18 52.00 0.10
CA VAL A 728 -22.62 52.30 0.09
C VAL A 728 -22.76 53.66 -0.58
N LYS A 729 -23.36 53.74 -1.76
CA LYS A 729 -23.75 55.01 -2.35
C LYS A 729 -24.91 55.55 -1.54
N ASN A 730 -24.73 56.71 -0.91
CA ASN A 730 -25.83 57.49 -0.30
C ASN A 730 -26.78 57.99 -1.39
#